data_e9a2c047988438649a391a1182fe2bc0
#
_entry.id   e9a2c047988438649a391a1182fe2bc0
#
_cell.length_a   1.000
_cell.length_b   1.000
_cell.length_c   1.000
_cell.angle_alpha   90.00
_cell.angle_beta   90.00
_cell.angle_gamma   90.00
#
_symmetry.space_group_name_H-M   'P 1'
#
loop_
_entity.id
_entity.type
_entity.pdbx_description
1 polymer ?
#
loop_
_entity_poly.entity_id
_entity_poly.type
_entity_poly.pdbx_seq_one_letter_code
_entity_poly.pdbx_strand_id
1 'polypeptide(L)'
;MKNLIFAAAMSCMVCACGQQAADTSNPFLSEFETPYGTPDFDRIKVEHYEPAFLKGIEQQNGEIKAIVENPEEPSFENTIVALDNSGEILARVSGVFFALTEADTNDEMMALEAKIAPMLSEHSDNIFLNQELYKRVAAVHAQEEAGKIQLTTEQHYLLDKYYKEFVRSGAGLDAQKQERLREINKQLSTLTIEFGNHVLADNNDYLLVVDKKEDLAGLPDAVIAGAAQEAKAHGKDGKWVFTLQESSRTPLLQYAQNRELRKNIYQAYTSLGNRGNANDNKEVLKKVLALRLEKAQLMGFNNFAEYQLADNMAKNPKNALDLLYGLWEYSIKNAKAEAAELQKIMDREGKGEKLEAWDWWYYAEKLRQEKYDLNEDAIKPYFSQEDVHNGLCTVVNKLYGITLTPCDSISVYNKDVKTYIVKDADGSLLGVFYSDYMPRASKRSGAWMSNFREQQEGVRPLIYNVASFTKPAGDLPSLLTIDEARTMYHEFGHALHGLLTQCKYKGVSGTSVAQDFVELPSQIMEHWAVSPEVLKMYAKHYQTREAIPDSLIAKIENQALFNQGFMTTELLAAAILDMEMHCLTTMEGFDVLQFEKQLMDKLGLIPQIAPRYRSTYFNHIMGGYAAGYYSYIWAERLDTDAFEAFKEHGLFDQATATSFRKNILEKGGSDDPMKLYVTFRGAEPSLDALLKTRGLK
;
A
#
# COMPACT_ATOMS: atom_id res chain seq x y z
N MET A 1 42.19 81.32 -20.73
CA MET A 1 40.75 81.71 -20.54
C MET A 1 39.91 80.79 -21.45
N LYS A 2 38.91 80.27 -20.87
CA LYS A 2 37.83 79.45 -21.46
C LYS A 2 38.19 77.98 -21.76
N ASN A 3 37.79 77.18 -20.81
CA ASN A 3 37.68 75.73 -20.87
C ASN A 3 36.48 75.35 -21.76
N LEU A 4 36.67 74.39 -22.65
CA LEU A 4 35.60 73.63 -23.26
C LEU A 4 35.71 72.18 -22.75
N ILE A 5 34.65 71.78 -22.08
CA ILE A 5 34.48 70.37 -21.59
C ILE A 5 33.73 69.60 -22.67
N PHE A 6 34.33 68.59 -23.21
CA PHE A 6 33.65 67.56 -24.04
C PHE A 6 33.02 66.48 -23.12
N ALA A 7 31.70 66.39 -23.09
CA ALA A 7 30.98 65.29 -22.47
C ALA A 7 30.80 64.18 -23.50
N ALA A 8 31.45 63.05 -23.31
CA ALA A 8 31.18 61.80 -24.04
C ALA A 8 30.00 61.07 -23.38
N ALA A 9 28.87 60.97 -24.06
CA ALA A 9 27.75 60.17 -23.65
C ALA A 9 28.06 58.69 -23.92
N MET A 10 28.31 57.92 -22.86
CA MET A 10 28.40 56.47 -22.91
C MET A 10 27.01 55.89 -22.75
N SER A 11 26.42 55.37 -23.85
CA SER A 11 25.13 54.68 -23.85
C SER A 11 25.30 53.27 -23.23
N CYS A 12 24.91 53.08 -21.98
CA CYS A 12 24.78 51.74 -21.40
C CYS A 12 23.52 51.10 -21.93
N MET A 13 23.68 50.14 -22.84
CA MET A 13 22.64 49.13 -23.11
C MET A 13 22.52 48.24 -21.87
N VAL A 14 21.51 48.46 -21.07
CA VAL A 14 21.05 47.52 -20.07
C VAL A 14 20.31 46.42 -20.79
N CYS A 15 20.97 45.28 -20.98
CA CYS A 15 20.26 44.02 -21.27
C CYS A 15 19.40 43.71 -20.06
N ALA A 16 18.12 44.02 -20.11
CA ALA A 16 17.14 43.52 -19.20
C ALA A 16 16.95 42.01 -19.52
N CYS A 17 17.72 41.14 -18.85
CA CYS A 17 17.26 39.78 -18.64
C CYS A 17 16.01 39.89 -17.77
N GLY A 18 14.86 39.72 -18.39
CA GLY A 18 13.62 39.56 -17.68
C GLY A 18 13.66 38.23 -16.93
N GLN A 19 14.12 38.23 -15.70
CA GLN A 19 13.67 37.23 -14.75
C GLN A 19 12.14 37.40 -14.65
N GLN A 20 11.39 36.48 -15.27
CA GLN A 20 9.99 36.30 -14.92
C GLN A 20 9.98 36.14 -13.40
N ALA A 21 9.32 37.05 -12.70
CA ALA A 21 9.05 36.89 -11.28
C ALA A 21 8.37 35.53 -11.14
N ALA A 22 8.98 34.68 -10.32
CA ALA A 22 8.38 33.37 -10.01
C ALA A 22 6.93 33.66 -9.57
N ASP A 23 5.98 32.93 -10.12
CA ASP A 23 4.58 33.02 -9.73
C ASP A 23 4.47 32.49 -8.29
N THR A 24 4.65 33.37 -7.31
CA THR A 24 4.63 33.06 -5.89
C THR A 24 3.22 32.70 -5.39
N SER A 25 2.21 32.70 -6.28
CA SER A 25 0.83 32.33 -5.95
C SER A 25 0.65 30.81 -5.82
N ASN A 26 1.40 29.98 -6.59
CA ASN A 26 1.28 28.54 -6.56
C ASN A 26 2.30 27.92 -5.58
N PRO A 27 1.85 27.28 -4.47
CA PRO A 27 2.72 26.80 -3.40
C PRO A 27 3.67 25.66 -3.82
N PHE A 28 3.41 24.97 -4.95
CA PHE A 28 4.26 23.86 -5.43
C PHE A 28 5.52 24.32 -6.16
N LEU A 29 5.59 25.57 -6.61
CA LEU A 29 6.70 26.05 -7.46
C LEU A 29 7.97 26.39 -6.68
N SER A 30 7.92 26.40 -5.36
CA SER A 30 9.06 26.55 -4.45
C SER A 30 8.99 25.53 -3.33
N GLU A 31 10.05 25.39 -2.56
CA GLU A 31 10.00 24.61 -1.32
C GLU A 31 8.93 25.20 -0.39
N PHE A 32 8.26 24.32 0.34
CA PHE A 32 7.28 24.75 1.33
C PHE A 32 7.99 25.43 2.50
N GLU A 33 7.61 26.66 2.82
CA GLU A 33 8.14 27.46 3.95
C GLU A 33 7.50 27.07 5.29
N THR A 34 6.74 26.00 5.33
CA THR A 34 6.08 25.43 6.50
C THR A 34 7.10 24.73 7.42
N PRO A 35 6.75 24.47 8.68
CA PRO A 35 7.59 23.68 9.57
C PRO A 35 7.98 22.33 8.92
N TYR A 36 9.26 22.00 8.92
CA TYR A 36 9.84 20.78 8.32
C TYR A 36 9.65 20.66 6.80
N GLY A 37 9.24 21.73 6.09
CA GLY A 37 8.95 21.68 4.67
C GLY A 37 7.76 20.78 4.34
N THR A 38 6.76 20.72 5.20
CA THR A 38 5.52 19.95 5.02
C THR A 38 4.60 20.63 3.98
N PRO A 39 3.72 19.88 3.28
CA PRO A 39 2.77 20.50 2.36
C PRO A 39 1.89 21.56 3.06
N ASP A 40 1.71 22.71 2.42
CA ASP A 40 0.87 23.81 2.92
C ASP A 40 -0.59 23.58 2.49
N PHE A 41 -1.27 22.64 3.16
CA PHE A 41 -2.65 22.28 2.83
C PHE A 41 -3.65 23.45 3.02
N ASP A 42 -3.31 24.47 3.82
CA ASP A 42 -4.16 25.64 3.99
C ASP A 42 -4.16 26.54 2.73
N ARG A 43 -3.10 26.48 1.91
CA ARG A 43 -2.95 27.26 0.69
C ARG A 43 -3.14 26.43 -0.59
N ILE A 44 -2.92 25.13 -0.54
CA ILE A 44 -3.06 24.24 -1.70
C ILE A 44 -4.53 24.16 -2.11
N LYS A 45 -4.78 24.32 -3.43
CA LYS A 45 -6.10 24.22 -4.04
C LYS A 45 -6.00 23.39 -5.33
N VAL A 46 -7.14 22.88 -5.82
CA VAL A 46 -7.18 22.04 -7.04
C VAL A 46 -6.58 22.79 -8.25
N GLU A 47 -6.85 24.10 -8.37
CA GLU A 47 -6.34 24.95 -9.44
C GLU A 47 -4.80 25.07 -9.50
N HIS A 48 -4.09 24.70 -8.43
CA HIS A 48 -2.62 24.74 -8.38
C HIS A 48 -1.95 23.52 -9.00
N TYR A 49 -2.62 22.36 -9.05
CA TYR A 49 -1.98 21.11 -9.46
C TYR A 49 -1.55 21.12 -10.92
N GLU A 50 -2.46 21.37 -11.87
CA GLU A 50 -2.13 21.29 -13.29
C GLU A 50 -0.98 22.23 -13.68
N PRO A 51 -0.99 23.53 -13.30
CA PRO A 51 0.16 24.41 -13.62
C PRO A 51 1.46 23.92 -12.99
N ALA A 52 1.43 23.32 -11.79
CA ALA A 52 2.61 22.79 -11.13
C ALA A 52 3.15 21.54 -11.84
N PHE A 53 2.28 20.62 -12.28
CA PHE A 53 2.67 19.50 -13.11
C PHE A 53 3.34 19.92 -14.42
N LEU A 54 2.73 20.87 -15.12
CA LEU A 54 3.31 21.40 -16.38
C LEU A 54 4.68 22.04 -16.15
N LYS A 55 4.82 22.81 -15.08
CA LYS A 55 6.09 23.45 -14.73
C LYS A 55 7.14 22.43 -14.27
N GLY A 56 6.74 21.43 -13.50
CA GLY A 56 7.62 20.34 -13.07
C GLY A 56 8.15 19.50 -14.25
N ILE A 57 7.30 19.20 -15.22
CA ILE A 57 7.68 18.52 -16.47
C ILE A 57 8.68 19.38 -17.27
N GLU A 58 8.40 20.70 -17.40
CA GLU A 58 9.30 21.62 -18.09
C GLU A 58 10.67 21.68 -17.43
N GLN A 59 10.70 21.78 -16.09
CA GLN A 59 11.95 21.80 -15.31
C GLN A 59 12.74 20.52 -15.52
N GLN A 60 12.12 19.36 -15.29
CA GLN A 60 12.82 18.08 -15.42
C GLN A 60 13.32 17.83 -16.84
N ASN A 61 12.56 18.21 -17.88
CA ASN A 61 13.05 18.15 -19.26
C ASN A 61 14.32 18.97 -19.46
N GLY A 62 14.42 20.15 -18.84
CA GLY A 62 15.62 20.99 -18.86
C GLY A 62 16.81 20.32 -18.16
N GLU A 63 16.55 19.67 -17.01
CA GLU A 63 17.57 18.96 -16.24
C GLU A 63 18.08 17.73 -16.98
N ILE A 64 17.19 16.91 -17.56
CA ILE A 64 17.53 15.77 -18.41
C ILE A 64 18.36 16.22 -19.62
N LYS A 65 17.94 17.31 -20.28
CA LYS A 65 18.72 17.88 -21.39
C LYS A 65 20.12 18.28 -20.96
N ALA A 66 20.29 18.90 -19.79
CA ALA A 66 21.59 19.27 -19.28
C ALA A 66 22.50 18.06 -19.00
N ILE A 67 21.92 16.94 -18.52
CA ILE A 67 22.65 15.67 -18.35
C ILE A 67 23.10 15.14 -19.71
N VAL A 68 22.20 15.09 -20.68
CA VAL A 68 22.49 14.56 -22.04
C VAL A 68 23.53 15.39 -22.77
N GLU A 69 23.43 16.73 -22.70
CA GLU A 69 24.33 17.68 -23.38
C GLU A 69 25.62 17.95 -22.60
N ASN A 70 25.85 17.33 -21.45
CA ASN A 70 27.07 17.52 -20.67
C ASN A 70 28.28 17.04 -21.50
N PRO A 71 29.26 17.93 -21.81
CA PRO A 71 30.42 17.56 -22.63
C PRO A 71 31.45 16.67 -21.90
N GLU A 72 31.35 16.52 -20.60
CA GLU A 72 32.23 15.67 -19.81
C GLU A 72 31.88 14.19 -20.01
N GLU A 73 32.89 13.32 -19.83
CA GLU A 73 32.68 11.88 -19.82
C GLU A 73 31.64 11.50 -18.76
N PRO A 74 30.73 10.55 -19.07
CA PRO A 74 29.76 10.08 -18.11
C PRO A 74 30.41 9.57 -16.83
N SER A 75 29.95 10.06 -15.68
CA SER A 75 30.39 9.65 -14.34
C SER A 75 29.16 9.37 -13.46
N PHE A 76 29.38 8.71 -12.34
CA PHE A 76 28.33 8.48 -11.36
C PHE A 76 27.66 9.81 -10.94
N GLU A 77 28.43 10.84 -10.66
CA GLU A 77 27.92 12.13 -10.18
C GLU A 77 27.18 12.91 -11.28
N ASN A 78 27.79 13.07 -12.49
CA ASN A 78 27.21 13.92 -13.53
C ASN A 78 26.11 13.23 -14.34
N THR A 79 25.81 11.96 -14.06
CA THR A 79 24.80 11.17 -14.78
C THR A 79 23.81 10.55 -13.80
N ILE A 80 24.24 9.71 -12.87
CA ILE A 80 23.33 8.96 -12.00
C ILE A 80 22.77 9.84 -10.88
N VAL A 81 23.61 10.55 -10.15
CA VAL A 81 23.18 11.47 -9.09
C VAL A 81 22.40 12.64 -9.68
N ALA A 82 22.82 13.16 -10.83
CA ALA A 82 22.07 14.22 -11.52
C ALA A 82 20.67 13.77 -11.94
N LEU A 83 20.52 12.52 -12.40
CA LEU A 83 19.23 11.91 -12.74
C LEU A 83 18.38 11.70 -11.47
N ASP A 84 18.95 11.12 -10.42
CA ASP A 84 18.26 10.88 -9.13
C ASP A 84 17.72 12.19 -8.54
N ASN A 85 18.47 13.29 -8.63
CA ASN A 85 18.06 14.61 -8.13
C ASN A 85 17.10 15.39 -9.04
N SER A 86 16.85 14.91 -10.26
CA SER A 86 15.99 15.64 -11.22
C SER A 86 14.51 15.60 -10.82
N GLY A 87 13.72 16.60 -11.28
CA GLY A 87 12.27 16.63 -11.17
C GLY A 87 11.73 16.99 -9.80
N GLU A 88 12.36 17.88 -9.06
CA GLU A 88 11.96 18.23 -7.69
C GLU A 88 10.54 18.81 -7.57
N ILE A 89 10.15 19.74 -8.48
CA ILE A 89 8.78 20.29 -8.49
C ILE A 89 7.78 19.18 -8.80
N LEU A 90 8.13 18.31 -9.76
CA LEU A 90 7.28 17.20 -10.16
C LEU A 90 7.07 16.19 -9.02
N ALA A 91 8.13 15.85 -8.30
CA ALA A 91 8.06 14.98 -7.13
C ALA A 91 7.18 15.60 -6.02
N ARG A 92 7.35 16.91 -5.75
CA ARG A 92 6.58 17.64 -4.74
C ARG A 92 5.09 17.67 -5.05
N VAL A 93 4.70 18.01 -6.28
CA VAL A 93 3.28 18.05 -6.66
C VAL A 93 2.67 16.67 -6.75
N SER A 94 3.40 15.68 -7.28
CA SER A 94 2.94 14.29 -7.39
C SER A 94 2.70 13.66 -6.02
N GLY A 95 3.61 13.83 -5.07
CA GLY A 95 3.49 13.28 -3.73
C GLY A 95 2.22 13.76 -3.00
N VAL A 96 1.82 15.03 -3.20
CA VAL A 96 0.59 15.56 -2.62
C VAL A 96 -0.64 15.15 -3.44
N PHE A 97 -0.58 15.31 -4.75
CA PHE A 97 -1.73 15.07 -5.63
C PHE A 97 -2.22 13.62 -5.54
N PHE A 98 -1.33 12.64 -5.74
CA PHE A 98 -1.71 11.24 -5.71
C PHE A 98 -2.08 10.75 -4.30
N ALA A 99 -1.51 11.34 -3.25
CA ALA A 99 -2.00 11.09 -1.90
C ALA A 99 -3.48 11.46 -1.74
N LEU A 100 -3.89 12.62 -2.27
CA LEU A 100 -5.26 13.12 -2.12
C LEU A 100 -6.24 12.45 -3.09
N THR A 101 -5.81 12.03 -4.28
CA THR A 101 -6.70 11.26 -5.19
C THR A 101 -7.10 9.90 -4.60
N GLU A 102 -6.35 9.38 -3.64
CA GLU A 102 -6.67 8.14 -2.94
C GLU A 102 -7.33 8.37 -1.57
N ALA A 103 -6.81 9.34 -0.79
CA ALA A 103 -7.24 9.54 0.59
C ALA A 103 -8.39 10.53 0.76
N ASP A 104 -8.54 11.53 -0.08
CA ASP A 104 -9.56 12.59 0.04
C ASP A 104 -9.98 13.17 -1.33
N THR A 105 -10.44 12.29 -2.21
CA THR A 105 -10.77 12.64 -3.60
C THR A 105 -12.15 13.31 -3.75
N ASN A 106 -12.37 13.90 -4.91
CA ASN A 106 -13.67 14.42 -5.38
C ASN A 106 -13.71 14.38 -6.92
N ASP A 107 -14.88 14.70 -7.49
CA ASP A 107 -15.07 14.64 -8.95
C ASP A 107 -14.07 15.50 -9.74
N GLU A 108 -13.69 16.68 -9.21
CA GLU A 108 -12.72 17.58 -9.85
C GLU A 108 -11.30 16.96 -9.81
N MET A 109 -10.91 16.40 -8.67
CA MET A 109 -9.63 15.70 -8.52
C MET A 109 -9.55 14.46 -9.42
N MET A 110 -10.60 13.67 -9.51
CA MET A 110 -10.67 12.49 -10.39
C MET A 110 -10.58 12.87 -11.88
N ALA A 111 -11.27 13.94 -12.28
CA ALA A 111 -11.18 14.45 -13.65
C ALA A 111 -9.77 14.96 -13.98
N LEU A 112 -9.12 15.61 -13.02
CA LEU A 112 -7.74 16.08 -13.16
C LEU A 112 -6.76 14.90 -13.20
N GLU A 113 -6.93 13.88 -12.37
CA GLU A 113 -6.12 12.66 -12.38
C GLU A 113 -6.15 11.97 -13.75
N ALA A 114 -7.35 11.83 -14.34
CA ALA A 114 -7.53 11.26 -15.66
C ALA A 114 -6.79 12.04 -16.76
N LYS A 115 -6.57 13.36 -16.58
CA LYS A 115 -5.81 14.22 -17.48
C LYS A 115 -4.30 14.13 -17.23
N ILE A 116 -3.87 14.15 -15.98
CA ILE A 116 -2.46 14.22 -15.57
C ILE A 116 -1.73 12.88 -15.76
N ALA A 117 -2.36 11.76 -15.46
CA ALA A 117 -1.69 10.47 -15.49
C ALA A 117 -1.14 10.10 -16.87
N PRO A 118 -1.86 10.29 -18.00
CA PRO A 118 -1.28 10.07 -19.32
C PRO A 118 -0.11 11.02 -19.66
N MET A 119 -0.15 12.26 -19.17
CA MET A 119 0.94 13.23 -19.34
C MET A 119 2.20 12.79 -18.61
N LEU A 120 2.06 12.29 -17.38
CA LEU A 120 3.19 11.76 -16.61
C LEU A 120 3.74 10.48 -17.23
N SER A 121 2.88 9.61 -17.74
CA SER A 121 3.31 8.41 -18.49
C SER A 121 4.14 8.79 -19.71
N GLU A 122 3.69 9.76 -20.51
CA GLU A 122 4.43 10.26 -21.67
C GLU A 122 5.76 10.91 -21.24
N HIS A 123 5.75 11.67 -20.16
CA HIS A 123 6.96 12.31 -19.62
C HIS A 123 7.99 11.27 -19.13
N SER A 124 7.55 10.23 -18.40
CA SER A 124 8.39 9.12 -18.01
C SER A 124 8.99 8.38 -19.20
N ASP A 125 8.18 8.11 -20.23
CA ASP A 125 8.65 7.51 -21.47
C ASP A 125 9.69 8.41 -22.18
N ASN A 126 9.53 9.73 -22.14
CA ASN A 126 10.50 10.67 -22.71
C ASN A 126 11.86 10.63 -22.00
N ILE A 127 11.89 10.27 -20.71
CA ILE A 127 13.13 10.07 -19.97
C ILE A 127 13.71 8.68 -20.23
N PHE A 128 12.95 7.61 -19.96
CA PHE A 128 13.47 6.25 -19.95
C PHE A 128 13.60 5.59 -21.32
N LEU A 129 13.02 6.18 -22.39
CA LEU A 129 13.27 5.80 -23.78
C LEU A 129 14.29 6.71 -24.46
N ASN A 130 14.88 7.67 -23.74
CA ASN A 130 15.89 8.57 -24.30
C ASN A 130 17.21 7.83 -24.53
N GLN A 131 17.56 7.64 -25.81
CA GLN A 131 18.74 6.89 -26.24
C GLN A 131 20.05 7.53 -25.77
N GLU A 132 20.15 8.86 -25.77
CA GLU A 132 21.38 9.55 -25.38
C GLU A 132 21.58 9.50 -23.87
N LEU A 133 20.51 9.64 -23.10
CA LEU A 133 20.56 9.46 -21.65
C LEU A 133 20.93 8.01 -21.28
N TYR A 134 20.31 7.02 -21.94
CA TYR A 134 20.64 5.61 -21.75
C TYR A 134 22.10 5.31 -22.03
N LYS A 135 22.67 5.87 -23.12
CA LYS A 135 24.12 5.70 -23.42
C LYS A 135 25.01 6.19 -22.30
N ARG A 136 24.65 7.31 -21.65
CA ARG A 136 25.42 7.84 -20.52
C ARG A 136 25.32 6.91 -19.31
N VAL A 137 24.13 6.44 -18.97
CA VAL A 137 23.90 5.48 -17.85
C VAL A 137 24.64 4.17 -18.13
N ALA A 138 24.52 3.61 -19.33
CA ALA A 138 25.22 2.40 -19.74
C ALA A 138 26.76 2.55 -19.73
N ALA A 139 27.28 3.73 -20.06
CA ALA A 139 28.71 4.00 -19.97
C ALA A 139 29.22 3.98 -18.54
N VAL A 140 28.47 4.54 -17.58
CA VAL A 140 28.83 4.48 -16.14
C VAL A 140 28.78 3.03 -15.64
N HIS A 141 27.74 2.27 -16.02
CA HIS A 141 27.59 0.85 -15.67
C HIS A 141 28.78 0.01 -16.22
N ALA A 142 29.15 0.21 -17.48
CA ALA A 142 30.28 -0.46 -18.11
C ALA A 142 31.63 -0.08 -17.46
N GLN A 143 31.78 1.14 -16.97
CA GLN A 143 33.00 1.56 -16.21
C GLN A 143 33.11 0.80 -14.88
N GLU A 144 32.01 0.60 -14.17
CA GLU A 144 31.97 -0.19 -12.95
C GLU A 144 32.29 -1.66 -13.23
N GLU A 145 31.61 -2.29 -14.20
CA GLU A 145 31.88 -3.69 -14.60
C GLU A 145 33.32 -3.92 -15.00
N ALA A 146 33.94 -2.95 -15.68
CA ALA A 146 35.35 -3.00 -16.06
C ALA A 146 36.33 -2.67 -14.91
N GLY A 147 35.83 -2.38 -13.70
CA GLY A 147 36.62 -2.00 -12.54
C GLY A 147 37.37 -0.66 -12.67
N LYS A 148 36.90 0.21 -13.61
CA LYS A 148 37.49 1.54 -13.83
C LYS A 148 37.05 2.57 -12.79
N ILE A 149 35.90 2.37 -12.18
CA ILE A 149 35.38 3.15 -11.06
C ILE A 149 35.07 2.21 -9.89
N GLN A 150 35.18 2.73 -8.66
CA GLN A 150 34.78 2.00 -7.46
C GLN A 150 33.65 2.76 -6.80
N LEU A 151 32.49 2.10 -6.72
CA LEU A 151 31.30 2.62 -6.07
C LEU A 151 31.11 1.99 -4.68
N THR A 152 30.49 2.71 -3.77
CA THR A 152 29.96 2.12 -2.54
C THR A 152 28.81 1.16 -2.87
N THR A 153 28.44 0.29 -1.94
CA THR A 153 27.30 -0.63 -2.14
C THR A 153 26.03 0.14 -2.53
N GLU A 154 25.70 1.21 -1.82
CA GLU A 154 24.52 2.03 -2.13
C GLU A 154 24.59 2.67 -3.53
N GLN A 155 25.74 3.19 -3.93
CA GLN A 155 25.96 3.76 -5.26
C GLN A 155 25.83 2.69 -6.37
N HIS A 156 26.34 1.49 -6.12
CA HIS A 156 26.18 0.36 -7.02
C HIS A 156 24.69 0.05 -7.23
N TYR A 157 23.90 -0.08 -6.14
CA TYR A 157 22.49 -0.40 -6.26
C TYR A 157 21.66 0.73 -6.90
N LEU A 158 22.02 2.00 -6.69
CA LEU A 158 21.39 3.11 -7.39
C LEU A 158 21.68 3.06 -8.89
N LEU A 159 22.93 2.81 -9.29
CA LEU A 159 23.32 2.66 -10.69
C LEU A 159 22.61 1.46 -11.34
N ASP A 160 22.62 0.29 -10.69
CA ASP A 160 21.97 -0.93 -11.17
C ASP A 160 20.46 -0.72 -11.36
N LYS A 161 19.80 -0.04 -10.40
CA LYS A 161 18.39 0.32 -10.50
C LYS A 161 18.10 1.14 -11.75
N TYR A 162 18.80 2.27 -11.96
CA TYR A 162 18.58 3.11 -13.13
C TYR A 162 18.92 2.38 -14.42
N TYR A 163 20.02 1.64 -14.47
CA TYR A 163 20.39 0.86 -15.64
C TYR A 163 19.29 -0.15 -16.01
N LYS A 164 18.82 -0.93 -15.03
CA LYS A 164 17.71 -1.87 -15.23
C LYS A 164 16.43 -1.17 -15.64
N GLU A 165 16.11 -0.03 -15.05
CA GLU A 165 14.92 0.73 -15.39
C GLU A 165 14.93 1.19 -16.85
N PHE A 166 16.05 1.69 -17.37
CA PHE A 166 16.20 1.99 -18.79
C PHE A 166 16.04 0.75 -19.67
N VAL A 167 16.70 -0.35 -19.32
CA VAL A 167 16.60 -1.61 -20.07
C VAL A 167 15.16 -2.10 -20.10
N ARG A 168 14.49 -2.13 -18.94
CA ARG A 168 13.11 -2.62 -18.78
C ARG A 168 12.06 -1.65 -19.38
N SER A 169 12.37 -0.38 -19.47
CA SER A 169 11.52 0.59 -20.15
C SER A 169 11.68 0.54 -21.68
N GLY A 170 12.63 -0.24 -22.21
CA GLY A 170 12.79 -0.45 -23.65
C GLY A 170 13.72 0.54 -24.33
N ALA A 171 14.67 1.15 -23.59
CA ALA A 171 15.66 2.05 -24.18
C ALA A 171 16.46 1.41 -25.32
N GLY A 172 16.70 0.09 -25.26
CA GLY A 172 17.39 -0.68 -26.30
C GLY A 172 16.54 -1.09 -27.51
N LEU A 173 15.24 -0.79 -27.53
CA LEU A 173 14.35 -1.16 -28.63
C LEU A 173 14.50 -0.22 -29.82
N ASP A 174 14.13 -0.72 -31.01
CA ASP A 174 14.00 0.13 -32.19
C ASP A 174 12.85 1.14 -32.09
N ALA A 175 12.87 2.19 -32.90
CA ALA A 175 11.93 3.31 -32.81
C ALA A 175 10.46 2.88 -32.98
N GLN A 176 10.15 1.87 -33.80
CA GLN A 176 8.79 1.40 -33.99
C GLN A 176 8.25 0.71 -32.71
N LYS A 177 9.07 -0.13 -32.09
CA LYS A 177 8.72 -0.79 -30.83
C LYS A 177 8.60 0.19 -29.67
N GLN A 178 9.48 1.20 -29.62
CA GLN A 178 9.38 2.27 -28.62
C GLN A 178 8.09 3.06 -28.76
N GLU A 179 7.68 3.41 -29.99
CA GLU A 179 6.41 4.12 -30.19
C GLU A 179 5.22 3.26 -29.71
N ARG A 180 5.23 1.95 -30.07
CA ARG A 180 4.18 1.05 -29.58
C ARG A 180 4.16 0.94 -28.07
N LEU A 181 5.31 0.92 -27.42
CA LEU A 181 5.44 0.87 -25.98
C LEU A 181 4.88 2.14 -25.31
N ARG A 182 5.11 3.32 -25.90
CA ARG A 182 4.49 4.59 -25.46
C ARG A 182 2.97 4.53 -25.49
N GLU A 183 2.40 4.02 -26.59
CA GLU A 183 0.95 3.83 -26.69
C GLU A 183 0.40 2.88 -25.62
N ILE A 184 1.11 1.76 -25.36
CA ILE A 184 0.74 0.80 -24.33
C ILE A 184 0.78 1.46 -22.96
N ASN A 185 1.86 2.14 -22.58
CA ASN A 185 2.01 2.79 -21.28
C ASN A 185 0.93 3.85 -21.06
N LYS A 186 0.64 4.67 -22.09
CA LYS A 186 -0.43 5.67 -22.04
C LYS A 186 -1.82 5.04 -21.83
N GLN A 187 -2.11 3.95 -22.52
CA GLN A 187 -3.37 3.24 -22.34
C GLN A 187 -3.47 2.58 -20.95
N LEU A 188 -2.40 1.96 -20.47
CA LEU A 188 -2.35 1.35 -19.14
C LEU A 188 -2.58 2.40 -18.04
N SER A 189 -1.95 3.57 -18.12
CA SER A 189 -2.13 4.64 -17.13
C SER A 189 -3.57 5.13 -17.04
N THR A 190 -4.32 5.14 -18.13
CA THR A 190 -5.73 5.51 -18.15
C THR A 190 -6.63 4.38 -17.64
N LEU A 191 -6.42 3.15 -18.13
CA LEU A 191 -7.28 2.01 -17.80
C LEU A 191 -7.18 1.57 -16.34
N THR A 192 -6.00 1.68 -15.72
CA THR A 192 -5.82 1.33 -14.31
C THR A 192 -6.54 2.29 -13.38
N ILE A 193 -6.55 3.60 -13.72
CA ILE A 193 -7.33 4.61 -13.00
C ILE A 193 -8.83 4.38 -13.20
N GLU A 194 -9.26 4.15 -14.45
CA GLU A 194 -10.66 3.84 -14.78
C GLU A 194 -11.16 2.66 -13.94
N PHE A 195 -10.38 1.59 -13.87
CA PHE A 195 -10.71 0.42 -13.04
C PHE A 195 -10.93 0.79 -11.57
N GLY A 196 -10.01 1.52 -10.97
CA GLY A 196 -10.10 1.94 -9.57
C GLY A 196 -11.29 2.85 -9.28
N ASN A 197 -11.58 3.78 -10.20
CA ASN A 197 -12.73 4.68 -10.10
C ASN A 197 -14.06 3.93 -10.21
N HIS A 198 -14.14 2.92 -11.08
CA HIS A 198 -15.32 2.04 -11.17
C HIS A 198 -15.57 1.29 -9.86
N VAL A 199 -14.53 0.74 -9.24
CA VAL A 199 -14.65 0.06 -7.94
C VAL A 199 -15.13 1.02 -6.86
N LEU A 200 -14.56 2.24 -6.81
CA LEU A 200 -14.96 3.27 -5.84
C LEU A 200 -16.44 3.67 -6.03
N ALA A 201 -16.86 3.92 -7.27
CA ALA A 201 -18.23 4.28 -7.60
C ALA A 201 -19.20 3.17 -7.20
N ASP A 202 -18.93 1.92 -7.61
CA ASP A 202 -19.77 0.77 -7.27
C ASP A 202 -19.87 0.51 -5.75
N ASN A 203 -18.79 0.79 -5.04
CA ASN A 203 -18.77 0.69 -3.57
C ASN A 203 -19.68 1.74 -2.91
N ASN A 204 -19.65 2.97 -3.41
CA ASN A 204 -20.40 4.09 -2.85
C ASN A 204 -21.88 4.09 -3.28
N ASP A 205 -22.21 3.55 -4.45
CA ASP A 205 -23.58 3.49 -4.99
C ASP A 205 -24.48 2.49 -4.24
N TYR A 206 -23.88 1.52 -3.54
CA TYR A 206 -24.66 0.48 -2.85
C TYR A 206 -24.98 0.86 -1.42
N LEU A 207 -26.28 0.91 -1.12
CA LEU A 207 -26.81 1.13 0.22
C LEU A 207 -27.80 0.02 0.57
N LEU A 208 -27.49 -0.78 1.59
CA LEU A 208 -28.45 -1.74 2.16
C LEU A 208 -29.31 -1.02 3.20
N VAL A 209 -30.52 -0.65 2.82
CA VAL A 209 -31.48 0.05 3.68
C VAL A 209 -32.31 -0.96 4.45
N VAL A 210 -32.32 -0.88 5.78
CA VAL A 210 -33.13 -1.70 6.67
C VAL A 210 -34.24 -0.82 7.27
N ASP A 211 -35.48 -1.22 7.07
CA ASP A 211 -36.68 -0.45 7.49
C ASP A 211 -37.21 -0.88 8.87
N LYS A 212 -36.95 -2.12 9.27
CA LYS A 212 -37.54 -2.72 10.47
C LYS A 212 -36.43 -3.02 11.51
N LYS A 213 -36.67 -2.60 12.75
CA LYS A 213 -35.76 -2.84 13.85
C LYS A 213 -35.56 -4.34 14.14
N GLU A 214 -36.54 -5.14 13.90
CA GLU A 214 -36.54 -6.60 14.10
C GLU A 214 -35.50 -7.29 13.19
N ASP A 215 -35.22 -6.75 12.01
CA ASP A 215 -34.26 -7.28 11.06
C ASP A 215 -32.80 -7.06 11.52
N LEU A 216 -32.59 -6.18 12.52
CA LEU A 216 -31.28 -5.90 13.12
C LEU A 216 -30.92 -6.85 14.26
N ALA A 217 -31.74 -7.86 14.52
CA ALA A 217 -31.51 -8.83 15.58
C ALA A 217 -30.11 -9.46 15.48
N GLY A 218 -29.40 -9.50 16.61
CA GLY A 218 -28.05 -10.03 16.72
C GLY A 218 -26.94 -9.02 16.53
N LEU A 219 -27.22 -7.85 15.95
CA LEU A 219 -26.21 -6.79 15.78
C LEU A 219 -25.91 -6.10 17.12
N PRO A 220 -24.64 -5.76 17.40
CA PRO A 220 -24.26 -4.94 18.54
C PRO A 220 -24.86 -3.53 18.47
N ASP A 221 -25.16 -2.93 19.63
CA ASP A 221 -25.77 -1.59 19.72
C ASP A 221 -24.92 -0.52 19.01
N ALA A 222 -23.61 -0.60 19.09
CA ALA A 222 -22.70 0.32 18.39
C ALA A 222 -22.84 0.24 16.85
N VAL A 223 -23.01 -0.97 16.30
CA VAL A 223 -23.22 -1.20 14.87
C VAL A 223 -24.58 -0.62 14.43
N ILE A 224 -25.64 -0.84 15.24
CA ILE A 224 -26.97 -0.29 15.00
C ILE A 224 -26.94 1.25 15.03
N ALA A 225 -26.24 1.84 16.01
CA ALA A 225 -26.08 3.29 16.12
C ALA A 225 -25.32 3.87 14.91
N GLY A 226 -24.24 3.23 14.48
CA GLY A 226 -23.49 3.61 13.27
C GLY A 226 -24.34 3.56 12.01
N ALA A 227 -25.13 2.48 11.84
CA ALA A 227 -26.04 2.33 10.70
C ALA A 227 -27.17 3.38 10.69
N ALA A 228 -27.67 3.79 11.87
CA ALA A 228 -28.63 4.87 11.98
C ALA A 228 -28.03 6.23 11.60
N GLN A 229 -26.77 6.48 11.99
CA GLN A 229 -26.05 7.69 11.61
C GLN A 229 -25.79 7.75 10.10
N GLU A 230 -25.42 6.61 9.51
CA GLU A 230 -25.22 6.48 8.06
C GLU A 230 -26.54 6.71 7.31
N ALA A 231 -27.64 6.17 7.82
CA ALA A 231 -28.97 6.42 7.25
C ALA A 231 -29.33 7.92 7.24
N LYS A 232 -29.02 8.63 8.31
CA LYS A 232 -29.22 10.09 8.39
C LYS A 232 -28.36 10.83 7.37
N ALA A 233 -27.10 10.44 7.20
CA ALA A 233 -26.20 11.04 6.20
C ALA A 233 -26.71 10.89 4.77
N HIS A 234 -27.44 9.79 4.49
CA HIS A 234 -28.05 9.52 3.19
C HIS A 234 -29.55 9.93 3.08
N GLY A 235 -30.05 10.79 4.01
CA GLY A 235 -31.45 11.25 3.97
C GLY A 235 -32.49 10.15 4.23
N LYS A 236 -32.16 9.10 4.96
CA LYS A 236 -32.98 7.94 5.31
C LYS A 236 -33.32 7.94 6.81
N ASP A 237 -33.68 9.10 7.37
CA ASP A 237 -33.96 9.24 8.80
C ASP A 237 -35.02 8.17 9.27
N GLY A 238 -34.76 7.61 10.45
CA GLY A 238 -35.60 6.57 11.04
C GLY A 238 -35.38 5.16 10.50
N LYS A 239 -34.39 4.96 9.62
CA LYS A 239 -33.96 3.67 9.08
C LYS A 239 -32.50 3.39 9.47
N TRP A 240 -31.96 2.28 8.99
CA TRP A 240 -30.57 1.90 9.13
C TRP A 240 -29.95 1.62 7.76
N VAL A 241 -28.75 2.10 7.53
CA VAL A 241 -28.02 1.91 6.27
C VAL A 241 -26.71 1.21 6.53
N PHE A 242 -26.44 0.15 5.77
CA PHE A 242 -25.16 -0.53 5.71
C PHE A 242 -24.55 -0.32 4.34
N THR A 243 -23.25 0.00 4.31
CA THR A 243 -22.44 0.22 3.11
C THR A 243 -21.52 -0.96 2.86
N LEU A 244 -20.81 -0.96 1.71
CA LEU A 244 -19.83 -1.99 1.40
C LEU A 244 -18.46 -1.75 2.07
N GLN A 245 -18.28 -0.64 2.78
CA GLN A 245 -17.09 -0.40 3.59
C GLN A 245 -16.92 -1.50 4.63
N GLU A 246 -15.68 -1.91 4.87
CA GLU A 246 -15.37 -3.06 5.72
C GLU A 246 -15.93 -2.91 7.14
N SER A 247 -15.78 -1.74 7.75
CA SER A 247 -16.31 -1.41 9.08
C SER A 247 -17.85 -1.47 9.20
N SER A 248 -18.57 -1.42 8.06
CA SER A 248 -20.02 -1.57 8.01
C SER A 248 -20.45 -3.00 7.61
N ARG A 249 -19.80 -3.55 6.58
CA ARG A 249 -20.10 -4.87 6.00
C ARG A 249 -19.74 -6.02 6.94
N THR A 250 -18.54 -6.03 7.51
CA THR A 250 -18.03 -7.15 8.30
C THR A 250 -18.88 -7.41 9.55
N PRO A 251 -19.22 -6.41 10.38
CA PRO A 251 -20.12 -6.65 11.53
C PRO A 251 -21.50 -7.16 11.11
N LEU A 252 -22.03 -6.70 9.96
CA LEU A 252 -23.31 -7.22 9.48
C LEU A 252 -23.20 -8.72 9.13
N LEU A 253 -22.16 -9.14 8.43
CA LEU A 253 -21.90 -10.55 8.12
C LEU A 253 -21.67 -11.39 9.36
N GLN A 254 -21.06 -10.84 10.38
CA GLN A 254 -20.64 -11.52 11.60
C GLN A 254 -21.80 -11.73 12.59
N TYR A 255 -22.69 -10.73 12.73
CA TYR A 255 -23.66 -10.71 13.82
C TYR A 255 -25.12 -10.74 13.41
N ALA A 256 -25.48 -10.30 12.18
CA ALA A 256 -26.88 -10.25 11.78
C ALA A 256 -27.51 -11.64 11.76
N GLN A 257 -28.58 -11.84 12.56
CA GLN A 257 -29.37 -13.08 12.52
C GLN A 257 -30.15 -13.23 11.22
N ASN A 258 -30.52 -12.10 10.58
CA ASN A 258 -31.24 -12.08 9.31
C ASN A 258 -30.28 -12.52 8.17
N ARG A 259 -30.45 -13.76 7.69
CA ARG A 259 -29.62 -14.36 6.63
C ARG A 259 -29.69 -13.61 5.30
N GLU A 260 -30.85 -13.05 4.97
CA GLU A 260 -31.02 -12.29 3.71
C GLU A 260 -30.18 -10.99 3.72
N LEU A 261 -30.04 -10.32 4.87
CA LEU A 261 -29.17 -9.15 4.97
C LEU A 261 -27.71 -9.55 4.73
N ARG A 262 -27.24 -10.65 5.33
CA ARG A 262 -25.87 -11.19 5.09
C ARG A 262 -25.66 -11.51 3.62
N LYS A 263 -26.61 -12.23 3.00
CA LYS A 263 -26.58 -12.58 1.58
C LYS A 263 -26.50 -11.36 0.69
N ASN A 264 -27.38 -10.38 0.91
CA ASN A 264 -27.47 -9.19 0.06
C ASN A 264 -26.17 -8.39 0.10
N ILE A 265 -25.61 -8.13 1.28
CA ILE A 265 -24.36 -7.36 1.38
C ILE A 265 -23.15 -8.14 0.86
N TYR A 266 -23.09 -9.45 1.09
CA TYR A 266 -22.04 -10.31 0.55
C TYR A 266 -22.05 -10.33 -0.98
N GLN A 267 -23.20 -10.56 -1.58
CA GLN A 267 -23.37 -10.58 -3.03
C GLN A 267 -23.06 -9.23 -3.65
N ALA A 268 -23.49 -8.15 -3.03
CA ALA A 268 -23.19 -6.80 -3.49
C ALA A 268 -21.68 -6.51 -3.48
N TYR A 269 -20.98 -6.92 -2.42
CA TYR A 269 -19.51 -6.75 -2.34
C TYR A 269 -18.78 -7.62 -3.36
N THR A 270 -19.12 -8.90 -3.46
CA THR A 270 -18.44 -9.83 -4.36
C THR A 270 -18.79 -9.64 -5.84
N SER A 271 -19.71 -8.71 -6.16
CA SER A 271 -20.06 -8.29 -7.52
C SER A 271 -19.57 -6.90 -7.90
N LEU A 272 -18.70 -6.27 -7.10
CA LEU A 272 -18.07 -5.00 -7.45
C LEU A 272 -17.40 -5.10 -8.83
N GLY A 273 -17.59 -4.09 -9.67
CA GLY A 273 -17.07 -4.06 -11.03
C GLY A 273 -17.63 -5.15 -11.98
N ASN A 274 -18.72 -5.83 -11.58
CA ASN A 274 -19.37 -6.91 -12.33
C ASN A 274 -20.90 -6.85 -12.25
N ARG A 275 -21.47 -5.65 -12.36
CA ARG A 275 -22.91 -5.43 -12.24
C ARG A 275 -23.59 -5.15 -13.58
N GLY A 276 -22.85 -5.15 -14.69
CA GLY A 276 -23.35 -4.82 -16.02
C GLY A 276 -23.82 -3.35 -16.14
N ASN A 277 -23.30 -2.48 -15.30
CA ASN A 277 -23.52 -1.03 -15.29
C ASN A 277 -22.33 -0.29 -15.92
N ALA A 278 -22.29 1.04 -15.81
CA ALA A 278 -21.19 1.86 -16.33
C ALA A 278 -19.83 1.57 -15.64
N ASN A 279 -19.85 0.98 -14.45
CA ASN A 279 -18.66 0.66 -13.65
C ASN A 279 -18.17 -0.79 -13.86
N ASP A 280 -18.59 -1.45 -14.94
CA ASP A 280 -18.22 -2.84 -15.21
C ASP A 280 -16.74 -2.96 -15.66
N ASN A 281 -15.94 -3.70 -14.92
CA ASN A 281 -14.49 -3.79 -15.11
C ASN A 281 -14.01 -4.98 -15.97
N LYS A 282 -14.90 -5.84 -16.46
CA LYS A 282 -14.48 -7.04 -17.21
C LYS A 282 -13.67 -6.70 -18.46
N GLU A 283 -14.17 -5.77 -19.26
CA GLU A 283 -13.49 -5.34 -20.49
C GLU A 283 -12.25 -4.47 -20.18
N VAL A 284 -12.28 -3.67 -19.10
CA VAL A 284 -11.13 -2.87 -18.65
C VAL A 284 -9.98 -3.81 -18.27
N LEU A 285 -10.23 -4.80 -17.41
CA LEU A 285 -9.23 -5.78 -17.00
C LEU A 285 -8.67 -6.58 -18.19
N LYS A 286 -9.55 -7.04 -19.09
CA LYS A 286 -9.13 -7.77 -20.30
C LYS A 286 -8.15 -6.95 -21.13
N LYS A 287 -8.44 -5.66 -21.33
CA LYS A 287 -7.54 -4.73 -22.07
C LYS A 287 -6.21 -4.54 -21.32
N VAL A 288 -6.26 -4.35 -20.00
CA VAL A 288 -5.05 -4.21 -19.17
C VAL A 288 -4.15 -5.43 -19.31
N LEU A 289 -4.71 -6.64 -19.17
CA LEU A 289 -3.94 -7.89 -19.32
C LEU A 289 -3.35 -8.06 -20.73
N ALA A 290 -4.12 -7.71 -21.77
CA ALA A 290 -3.64 -7.77 -23.15
C ALA A 290 -2.46 -6.82 -23.40
N LEU A 291 -2.55 -5.58 -22.89
CA LEU A 291 -1.49 -4.59 -23.04
C LEU A 291 -0.24 -4.97 -22.24
N ARG A 292 -0.41 -5.53 -21.03
CA ARG A 292 0.71 -6.04 -20.23
C ARG A 292 1.42 -7.21 -20.90
N LEU A 293 0.67 -8.13 -21.48
CA LEU A 293 1.23 -9.24 -22.26
C LEU A 293 2.03 -8.72 -23.46
N GLU A 294 1.46 -7.80 -24.23
CA GLU A 294 2.12 -7.19 -25.38
C GLU A 294 3.40 -6.46 -24.96
N LYS A 295 3.35 -5.68 -23.85
CA LYS A 295 4.52 -5.01 -23.26
C LYS A 295 5.62 -6.01 -22.94
N ALA A 296 5.29 -7.08 -22.22
CA ALA A 296 6.26 -8.11 -21.87
C ALA A 296 6.89 -8.78 -23.11
N GLN A 297 6.08 -9.08 -24.13
CA GLN A 297 6.56 -9.70 -25.37
C GLN A 297 7.45 -8.74 -26.17
N LEU A 298 7.14 -7.44 -26.22
CA LEU A 298 8.02 -6.41 -26.80
C LEU A 298 9.39 -6.37 -26.11
N MET A 299 9.41 -6.63 -24.79
CA MET A 299 10.62 -6.68 -23.98
C MET A 299 11.33 -8.04 -24.01
N GLY A 300 10.84 -9.01 -24.79
CA GLY A 300 11.46 -10.33 -24.98
C GLY A 300 11.10 -11.38 -23.94
N PHE A 301 10.08 -11.15 -23.11
CA PHE A 301 9.54 -12.11 -22.16
C PHE A 301 8.32 -12.84 -22.74
N ASN A 302 8.04 -14.05 -22.28
CA ASN A 302 6.90 -14.82 -22.75
C ASN A 302 5.56 -14.28 -22.21
N ASN A 303 5.56 -13.73 -21.01
CA ASN A 303 4.39 -13.21 -20.31
C ASN A 303 4.77 -12.10 -19.34
N PHE A 304 3.76 -11.42 -18.79
CA PHE A 304 3.99 -10.28 -17.91
C PHE A 304 4.57 -10.67 -16.54
N ALA A 305 4.24 -11.85 -16.03
CA ALA A 305 4.77 -12.31 -14.76
C ALA A 305 6.29 -12.55 -14.83
N GLU A 306 6.81 -13.13 -15.93
CA GLU A 306 8.26 -13.24 -16.16
C GLU A 306 8.93 -11.87 -16.20
N TYR A 307 8.33 -10.90 -16.91
CA TYR A 307 8.84 -9.54 -16.97
C TYR A 307 8.84 -8.89 -15.58
N GLN A 308 7.76 -9.03 -14.80
CA GLN A 308 7.61 -8.37 -13.51
C GLN A 308 8.56 -8.95 -12.45
N LEU A 309 8.71 -10.28 -12.38
CA LEU A 309 9.46 -10.94 -11.31
C LEU A 309 10.98 -10.96 -11.52
N ALA A 310 11.48 -10.56 -12.70
CA ALA A 310 12.90 -10.66 -13.02
C ALA A 310 13.82 -9.99 -11.99
N ASP A 311 13.38 -8.89 -11.37
CA ASP A 311 14.14 -8.13 -10.36
C ASP A 311 13.68 -8.36 -8.92
N ASN A 312 12.65 -9.19 -8.70
CA ASN A 312 12.17 -9.55 -7.37
C ASN A 312 13.01 -10.68 -6.75
N MET A 313 12.87 -10.94 -5.45
CA MET A 313 13.56 -12.05 -4.77
C MET A 313 13.17 -13.41 -5.35
N ALA A 314 11.91 -13.59 -5.76
CA ALA A 314 11.43 -14.82 -6.40
C ALA A 314 12.06 -15.08 -7.78
N LYS A 315 12.56 -14.08 -8.48
CA LYS A 315 13.24 -14.13 -9.79
C LYS A 315 12.39 -14.59 -10.97
N ASN A 316 11.39 -15.42 -10.77
CA ASN A 316 10.53 -15.95 -11.83
C ASN A 316 9.18 -16.43 -11.28
N PRO A 317 8.13 -16.56 -12.13
CA PRO A 317 6.80 -17.00 -11.70
C PRO A 317 6.78 -18.44 -11.13
N LYS A 318 7.66 -19.31 -11.58
CA LYS A 318 7.70 -20.69 -11.07
C LYS A 318 8.00 -20.73 -9.58
N ASN A 319 8.99 -19.95 -9.11
CA ASN A 319 9.36 -19.93 -7.69
C ASN A 319 8.20 -19.38 -6.81
N ALA A 320 7.50 -18.35 -7.30
CA ALA A 320 6.32 -17.81 -6.63
C ALA A 320 5.18 -18.85 -6.59
N LEU A 321 4.86 -19.48 -7.72
CA LEU A 321 3.80 -20.49 -7.81
C LEU A 321 4.12 -21.75 -7.00
N ASP A 322 5.37 -22.20 -6.98
CA ASP A 322 5.80 -23.35 -6.15
C ASP A 322 5.49 -23.11 -4.67
N LEU A 323 5.74 -21.90 -4.17
CA LEU A 323 5.37 -21.51 -2.80
C LEU A 323 3.85 -21.50 -2.61
N LEU A 324 3.13 -20.83 -3.51
CA LEU A 324 1.66 -20.66 -3.39
C LEU A 324 0.93 -22.02 -3.47
N TYR A 325 1.26 -22.86 -4.44
CA TYR A 325 0.66 -24.20 -4.59
C TYR A 325 1.08 -25.13 -3.46
N GLY A 326 2.32 -25.05 -2.97
CA GLY A 326 2.78 -25.81 -1.83
C GLY A 326 1.98 -25.53 -0.55
N LEU A 327 1.60 -24.26 -0.32
CA LEU A 327 0.75 -23.87 0.80
C LEU A 327 -0.73 -24.19 0.56
N TRP A 328 -1.18 -24.16 -0.70
CA TRP A 328 -2.58 -24.40 -1.07
C TRP A 328 -3.11 -25.75 -0.58
N GLU A 329 -2.33 -26.81 -0.73
CA GLU A 329 -2.73 -28.16 -0.34
C GLU A 329 -3.08 -28.25 1.16
N TYR A 330 -2.33 -27.55 2.01
CA TYR A 330 -2.59 -27.49 3.44
C TYR A 330 -3.80 -26.61 3.75
N SER A 331 -3.86 -25.41 3.17
CA SER A 331 -4.90 -24.43 3.48
C SER A 331 -6.28 -24.91 3.07
N ILE A 332 -6.45 -25.48 1.87
CA ILE A 332 -7.75 -25.97 1.39
C ILE A 332 -8.26 -27.17 2.20
N LYS A 333 -7.37 -27.99 2.73
CA LYS A 333 -7.73 -29.09 3.65
C LYS A 333 -8.28 -28.54 4.95
N ASN A 334 -7.62 -27.54 5.54
CA ASN A 334 -8.07 -26.88 6.77
C ASN A 334 -9.39 -26.14 6.55
N ALA A 335 -9.52 -25.40 5.44
CA ALA A 335 -10.76 -24.70 5.08
C ALA A 335 -11.97 -25.64 4.94
N LYS A 336 -11.77 -26.82 4.34
CA LYS A 336 -12.82 -27.86 4.25
C LYS A 336 -13.21 -28.40 5.63
N ALA A 337 -12.25 -28.57 6.52
CA ALA A 337 -12.53 -29.02 7.90
C ALA A 337 -13.29 -27.93 8.68
N GLU A 338 -12.89 -26.67 8.57
CA GLU A 338 -13.58 -25.52 9.15
C GLU A 338 -15.02 -25.41 8.63
N ALA A 339 -15.22 -25.47 7.30
CA ALA A 339 -16.57 -25.44 6.70
C ALA A 339 -17.48 -26.55 7.26
N ALA A 340 -16.93 -27.76 7.46
CA ALA A 340 -17.70 -28.88 8.05
C ALA A 340 -18.05 -28.63 9.53
N GLU A 341 -17.21 -27.95 10.29
CA GLU A 341 -17.55 -27.56 11.67
C GLU A 341 -18.65 -26.49 11.69
N LEU A 342 -18.56 -25.47 10.82
CA LEU A 342 -19.59 -24.43 10.70
C LEU A 342 -20.94 -25.04 10.26
N GLN A 343 -20.95 -25.98 9.32
CA GLN A 343 -22.18 -26.67 8.90
C GLN A 343 -22.84 -27.42 10.07
N LYS A 344 -22.05 -28.06 10.95
CA LYS A 344 -22.61 -28.75 12.14
C LYS A 344 -23.29 -27.77 13.10
N ILE A 345 -22.80 -26.53 13.23
CA ILE A 345 -23.46 -25.52 14.05
C ILE A 345 -24.79 -25.11 13.39
N MET A 346 -24.77 -24.87 12.08
CA MET A 346 -25.97 -24.53 11.31
C MET A 346 -27.02 -25.64 11.37
N ASP A 347 -26.62 -26.91 11.27
CA ASP A 347 -27.51 -28.08 11.35
C ASP A 347 -28.22 -28.16 12.71
N ARG A 348 -27.56 -27.76 13.80
CA ARG A 348 -28.17 -27.72 15.15
C ARG A 348 -29.32 -26.70 15.26
N GLU A 349 -29.36 -25.70 14.37
CA GLU A 349 -30.46 -24.74 14.29
C GLU A 349 -31.71 -25.32 13.60
N GLY A 350 -31.61 -26.50 13.03
CA GLY A 350 -32.75 -27.28 12.52
C GLY A 350 -33.37 -26.77 11.22
N LYS A 351 -32.69 -25.89 10.48
CA LYS A 351 -33.23 -25.28 9.25
C LYS A 351 -33.01 -26.13 7.99
N GLY A 352 -32.14 -27.16 8.06
CA GLY A 352 -31.87 -28.07 6.92
C GLY A 352 -31.22 -27.38 5.71
N GLU A 353 -30.58 -26.21 5.95
CA GLU A 353 -29.93 -25.42 4.93
C GLU A 353 -28.44 -25.77 4.81
N LYS A 354 -27.87 -25.53 3.64
CA LYS A 354 -26.41 -25.64 3.44
C LYS A 354 -25.72 -24.35 3.81
N LEU A 355 -24.53 -24.48 4.35
CA LEU A 355 -23.62 -23.36 4.57
C LEU A 355 -23.25 -22.73 3.24
N GLU A 356 -23.50 -21.44 3.10
CA GLU A 356 -23.13 -20.61 1.94
C GLU A 356 -22.04 -19.61 2.33
N ALA A 357 -21.43 -18.94 1.35
CA ALA A 357 -20.33 -18.03 1.60
C ALA A 357 -20.74 -16.84 2.52
N TRP A 358 -21.97 -16.33 2.43
CA TRP A 358 -22.48 -15.28 3.32
C TRP A 358 -22.80 -15.74 4.74
N ASP A 359 -22.72 -17.04 5.01
CA ASP A 359 -22.95 -17.62 6.34
C ASP A 359 -21.63 -17.82 7.11
N TRP A 360 -20.48 -17.83 6.40
CA TRP A 360 -19.18 -18.16 6.99
C TRP A 360 -18.89 -17.32 8.25
N TRP A 361 -18.91 -16.01 8.12
CA TRP A 361 -18.57 -15.10 9.21
C TRP A 361 -19.49 -15.25 10.42
N TYR A 362 -20.80 -15.43 10.17
CA TYR A 362 -21.79 -15.60 11.22
C TYR A 362 -21.60 -16.89 12.01
N TYR A 363 -21.39 -18.01 11.34
CA TYR A 363 -21.16 -19.30 12.02
C TYR A 363 -19.75 -19.42 12.54
N ALA A 364 -18.75 -18.80 11.95
CA ALA A 364 -17.41 -18.69 12.49
C ALA A 364 -17.42 -17.96 13.84
N GLU A 365 -18.17 -16.84 13.95
CA GLU A 365 -18.31 -16.13 15.21
C GLU A 365 -18.98 -17.00 16.29
N LYS A 366 -20.04 -17.72 15.94
CA LYS A 366 -20.68 -18.68 16.89
C LYS A 366 -19.71 -19.76 17.33
N LEU A 367 -18.93 -20.35 16.40
CA LEU A 367 -17.94 -21.37 16.73
C LEU A 367 -16.84 -20.79 17.63
N ARG A 368 -16.41 -19.55 17.35
CA ARG A 368 -15.42 -18.84 18.18
C ARG A 368 -15.91 -18.66 19.61
N GLN A 369 -17.17 -18.24 19.77
CA GLN A 369 -17.79 -18.11 21.10
C GLN A 369 -17.89 -19.47 21.81
N GLU A 370 -18.30 -20.54 21.10
CA GLU A 370 -18.41 -21.89 21.69
C GLU A 370 -17.04 -22.47 22.10
N LYS A 371 -16.00 -22.32 21.24
CA LYS A 371 -14.69 -22.93 21.48
C LYS A 371 -13.82 -22.17 22.48
N TYR A 372 -13.89 -20.83 22.43
CA TYR A 372 -12.97 -19.98 23.16
C TYR A 372 -13.66 -19.14 24.22
N ASP A 373 -14.99 -19.20 24.31
CA ASP A 373 -15.79 -18.32 25.19
C ASP A 373 -15.37 -16.85 24.99
N LEU A 374 -15.12 -16.47 23.74
CA LEU A 374 -14.62 -15.15 23.36
C LEU A 374 -15.59 -14.52 22.36
N ASN A 375 -16.08 -13.35 22.76
CA ASN A 375 -16.87 -12.47 21.93
C ASN A 375 -16.03 -11.23 21.61
N GLU A 376 -16.02 -10.78 20.39
CA GLU A 376 -15.30 -9.58 19.96
C GLU A 376 -15.78 -8.33 20.71
N ASP A 377 -17.07 -8.27 21.06
CA ASP A 377 -17.64 -7.21 21.90
C ASP A 377 -17.04 -7.16 23.32
N ALA A 378 -16.50 -8.28 23.83
CA ALA A 378 -15.78 -8.31 25.09
C ALA A 378 -14.34 -7.79 24.97
N ILE A 379 -13.78 -7.79 23.75
CA ILE A 379 -12.41 -7.34 23.47
C ILE A 379 -12.39 -5.87 23.09
N LYS A 380 -13.26 -5.42 22.18
CA LYS A 380 -13.30 -4.06 21.62
C LYS A 380 -13.21 -2.95 22.69
N PRO A 381 -13.84 -3.05 23.88
CA PRO A 381 -13.71 -2.02 24.90
C PRO A 381 -12.27 -1.74 25.35
N TYR A 382 -11.33 -2.66 25.13
CA TYR A 382 -9.91 -2.52 25.48
C TYR A 382 -9.05 -2.03 24.33
N PHE A 383 -9.61 -1.87 23.11
CA PHE A 383 -8.89 -1.50 21.91
C PHE A 383 -9.36 -0.15 21.37
N SER A 384 -9.37 0.89 22.23
CA SER A 384 -9.59 2.23 21.72
C SER A 384 -8.47 2.60 20.73
N GLN A 385 -8.80 3.27 19.62
CA GLN A 385 -7.80 3.68 18.63
C GLN A 385 -6.65 4.45 19.27
N GLU A 386 -6.94 5.29 20.25
CA GLU A 386 -5.94 6.07 20.97
C GLU A 386 -4.99 5.16 21.79
N ASP A 387 -5.53 4.19 22.54
CA ASP A 387 -4.71 3.28 23.33
C ASP A 387 -3.87 2.35 22.43
N VAL A 388 -4.42 1.86 21.32
CA VAL A 388 -3.67 1.06 20.33
C VAL A 388 -2.52 1.87 19.76
N HIS A 389 -2.76 3.13 19.37
CA HIS A 389 -1.71 4.03 18.88
C HIS A 389 -0.64 4.32 19.94
N ASN A 390 -1.05 4.59 21.19
CA ASN A 390 -0.11 4.81 22.28
C ASN A 390 0.71 3.55 22.61
N GLY A 391 0.08 2.36 22.46
CA GLY A 391 0.75 1.07 22.55
C GLY A 391 1.82 0.92 21.48
N LEU A 392 1.49 1.24 20.24
CA LEU A 392 2.41 1.26 19.12
C LEU A 392 3.61 2.18 19.40
N CYS A 393 3.36 3.43 19.82
CA CYS A 393 4.41 4.37 20.22
C CYS A 393 5.31 3.81 21.31
N THR A 394 4.74 3.11 22.30
CA THR A 394 5.50 2.46 23.38
C THR A 394 6.37 1.32 22.85
N VAL A 395 5.85 0.49 21.95
CA VAL A 395 6.60 -0.62 21.33
C VAL A 395 7.80 -0.09 20.55
N VAL A 396 7.61 0.88 19.69
CA VAL A 396 8.70 1.39 18.85
C VAL A 396 9.72 2.20 19.65
N ASN A 397 9.30 2.84 20.75
CA ASN A 397 10.24 3.44 21.70
C ASN A 397 11.10 2.38 22.38
N LYS A 398 10.48 1.27 22.86
CA LYS A 398 11.23 0.16 23.49
C LYS A 398 12.17 -0.55 22.51
N LEU A 399 11.77 -0.74 21.25
CA LEU A 399 12.59 -1.41 20.23
C LEU A 399 13.75 -0.52 19.76
N TYR A 400 13.45 0.74 19.45
CA TYR A 400 14.34 1.60 18.68
C TYR A 400 14.68 2.93 19.36
N GLY A 401 14.08 3.24 20.52
CA GLY A 401 14.28 4.51 21.22
C GLY A 401 13.57 5.71 20.59
N ILE A 402 12.81 5.52 19.51
CA ILE A 402 12.14 6.61 18.78
C ILE A 402 10.93 7.15 19.56
N THR A 403 10.65 8.43 19.35
CA THR A 403 9.51 9.12 19.96
C THR A 403 8.65 9.80 18.90
N LEU A 404 7.32 9.73 19.08
CA LEU A 404 6.33 10.43 18.27
C LEU A 404 5.68 11.51 19.15
N THR A 405 5.87 12.77 18.80
CA THR A 405 5.29 13.91 19.53
C THR A 405 4.21 14.55 18.67
N PRO A 406 2.95 14.64 19.13
CA PRO A 406 1.88 15.32 18.39
C PRO A 406 2.26 16.77 18.05
N CYS A 407 1.85 17.27 16.87
CA CYS A 407 2.20 18.59 16.37
C CYS A 407 1.06 19.21 15.58
N ASP A 408 0.15 19.90 16.27
CA ASP A 408 -1.03 20.53 15.66
C ASP A 408 -0.71 21.79 14.80
N SER A 409 0.56 22.22 14.76
CA SER A 409 0.98 23.36 13.92
C SER A 409 1.28 23.00 12.47
N ILE A 410 1.23 21.72 12.12
CA ILE A 410 1.38 21.22 10.75
C ILE A 410 0.00 21.18 10.11
N SER A 411 -0.17 21.84 8.94
CA SER A 411 -1.43 21.81 8.20
C SER A 411 -1.75 20.41 7.67
N VAL A 412 -3.03 20.09 7.60
CA VAL A 412 -3.54 18.78 7.18
C VAL A 412 -4.61 18.93 6.11
N TYR A 413 -4.71 17.96 5.20
CA TYR A 413 -5.70 17.98 4.13
C TYR A 413 -7.12 17.62 4.59
N ASN A 414 -7.26 17.00 5.76
CA ASN A 414 -8.55 16.68 6.36
C ASN A 414 -8.45 16.79 7.88
N LYS A 415 -9.52 17.27 8.54
CA LYS A 415 -9.58 17.49 10.00
C LYS A 415 -9.35 16.21 10.84
N ASP A 416 -9.56 15.04 10.25
CA ASP A 416 -9.40 13.76 10.94
C ASP A 416 -7.94 13.25 10.91
N VAL A 417 -7.05 13.92 10.17
CA VAL A 417 -5.62 13.61 10.09
C VAL A 417 -4.89 14.17 11.30
N LYS A 418 -4.03 13.34 11.91
CA LYS A 418 -3.14 13.76 13.01
C LYS A 418 -1.69 13.73 12.54
N THR A 419 -0.87 14.64 13.07
CA THR A 419 0.54 14.78 12.70
C THR A 419 1.45 14.63 13.91
N TYR A 420 2.64 14.07 13.67
CA TYR A 420 3.64 13.78 14.69
C TYR A 420 5.04 14.12 14.21
N ILE A 421 5.84 14.73 15.09
CA ILE A 421 7.28 14.84 14.89
C ILE A 421 7.93 13.56 15.43
N VAL A 422 8.67 12.88 14.56
CA VAL A 422 9.36 11.63 14.92
C VAL A 422 10.84 11.91 15.15
N LYS A 423 11.34 11.55 16.32
CA LYS A 423 12.72 11.75 16.72
C LYS A 423 13.38 10.45 17.17
N ASP A 424 14.68 10.34 16.91
CA ASP A 424 15.53 9.25 17.40
C ASP A 424 15.83 9.40 18.91
N ALA A 425 16.47 8.39 19.49
CA ALA A 425 16.85 8.34 20.89
C ALA A 425 17.80 9.49 21.31
N ASP A 426 18.62 9.99 20.38
CA ASP A 426 19.53 11.14 20.59
C ASP A 426 18.84 12.50 20.40
N GLY A 427 17.55 12.51 20.06
CA GLY A 427 16.75 13.71 19.80
C GLY A 427 16.84 14.24 18.36
N SER A 428 17.61 13.62 17.48
CA SER A 428 17.66 13.97 16.07
C SER A 428 16.34 13.71 15.36
N LEU A 429 16.02 14.53 14.35
CA LEU A 429 14.80 14.40 13.56
C LEU A 429 14.89 13.18 12.65
N LEU A 430 13.92 12.28 12.73
CA LEU A 430 13.73 11.17 11.79
C LEU A 430 12.76 11.52 10.66
N GLY A 431 11.74 12.33 10.94
CA GLY A 431 10.77 12.76 9.94
C GLY A 431 9.49 13.29 10.56
N VAL A 432 8.50 13.53 9.68
CA VAL A 432 7.13 13.85 10.09
C VAL A 432 6.22 12.71 9.69
N PHE A 433 5.32 12.33 10.58
CA PHE A 433 4.36 11.27 10.37
C PHE A 433 2.94 11.82 10.41
N TYR A 434 2.13 11.44 9.41
CA TYR A 434 0.70 11.73 9.33
C TYR A 434 -0.10 10.44 9.48
N SER A 435 -1.16 10.46 10.27
CA SER A 435 -2.08 9.34 10.42
C SER A 435 -3.50 9.75 10.01
N ASP A 436 -4.05 9.05 9.03
CA ASP A 436 -5.39 9.26 8.49
C ASP A 436 -6.22 7.98 8.60
N TYR A 437 -6.85 7.78 9.75
CA TYR A 437 -7.48 6.50 10.10
C TYR A 437 -9.00 6.50 10.05
N MET A 438 -9.66 7.66 9.75
CA MET A 438 -11.12 7.71 9.70
C MET A 438 -11.67 7.42 8.30
N PRO A 439 -12.67 6.54 8.16
CA PRO A 439 -13.30 6.25 6.89
C PRO A 439 -14.16 7.43 6.41
N ARG A 440 -14.21 7.64 5.09
CA ARG A 440 -15.05 8.63 4.41
C ARG A 440 -15.30 8.20 2.95
N ALA A 441 -16.34 8.71 2.32
CA ALA A 441 -16.71 8.36 0.94
C ALA A 441 -15.64 8.79 -0.08
N SER A 442 -14.89 9.86 0.22
CA SER A 442 -13.77 10.37 -0.59
C SER A 442 -12.49 9.54 -0.49
N LYS A 443 -12.45 8.50 0.36
CA LYS A 443 -11.27 7.66 0.59
C LYS A 443 -11.45 6.30 -0.06
N ARG A 444 -10.42 5.82 -0.77
CA ARG A 444 -10.38 4.44 -1.29
C ARG A 444 -10.37 3.43 -0.16
N SER A 445 -10.87 2.23 -0.42
CA SER A 445 -10.87 1.12 0.54
C SER A 445 -9.47 0.52 0.71
N GLY A 446 -9.23 -0.03 1.90
CA GLY A 446 -7.95 -0.62 2.28
C GLY A 446 -7.18 0.24 3.27
N ALA A 447 -5.93 -0.13 3.47
CA ALA A 447 -4.95 0.64 4.24
C ALA A 447 -3.64 0.68 3.45
N TRP A 448 -2.85 1.73 3.63
CA TRP A 448 -1.56 1.90 2.97
C TRP A 448 -0.68 2.93 3.66
N MET A 449 0.61 2.76 3.46
CA MET A 449 1.62 3.78 3.73
C MET A 449 2.13 4.38 2.43
N SER A 450 2.43 5.68 2.43
CA SER A 450 3.21 6.34 1.40
C SER A 450 3.89 7.60 1.95
N ASN A 451 4.41 8.47 1.09
CA ASN A 451 5.13 9.66 1.51
C ASN A 451 4.77 10.89 0.66
N PHE A 452 4.85 12.07 1.27
CA PHE A 452 4.84 13.34 0.54
C PHE A 452 6.25 13.73 0.08
N ARG A 453 7.27 13.19 0.75
CA ARG A 453 8.68 13.40 0.43
C ARG A 453 9.51 12.23 0.92
N GLU A 454 10.36 11.70 0.05
CA GLU A 454 11.31 10.65 0.38
C GLU A 454 12.52 11.18 1.16
N GLN A 455 13.23 10.28 1.83
CA GLN A 455 14.53 10.54 2.44
C GLN A 455 15.61 10.69 1.38
N GLN A 456 16.46 11.68 1.55
CA GLN A 456 17.76 11.79 0.87
C GLN A 456 18.78 12.48 1.79
N GLU A 457 20.05 12.57 1.37
CA GLU A 457 21.10 13.20 2.17
C GLU A 457 20.71 14.64 2.57
N GLY A 458 20.67 14.91 3.87
CA GLY A 458 20.28 16.20 4.43
C GLY A 458 18.78 16.52 4.45
N VAL A 459 17.91 15.65 3.90
CA VAL A 459 16.45 15.84 3.85
C VAL A 459 15.74 14.66 4.49
N ARG A 460 14.93 14.92 5.53
CA ARG A 460 14.16 13.87 6.22
C ARG A 460 12.78 13.66 5.59
N PRO A 461 12.25 12.43 5.65
CA PRO A 461 11.03 12.05 4.95
C PRO A 461 9.77 12.65 5.60
N LEU A 462 8.69 12.74 4.81
CA LEU A 462 7.35 13.05 5.25
C LEU A 462 6.46 11.85 4.91
N ILE A 463 6.11 11.07 5.92
CA ILE A 463 5.42 9.79 5.78
C ILE A 463 3.96 9.92 6.20
N TYR A 464 3.06 9.23 5.51
CA TYR A 464 1.67 9.12 5.92
C TYR A 464 1.15 7.68 5.87
N ASN A 465 0.29 7.37 6.83
CA ASN A 465 -0.50 6.14 6.84
C ASN A 465 -1.98 6.47 6.68
N VAL A 466 -2.66 5.72 5.85
CA VAL A 466 -4.11 5.82 5.61
C VAL A 466 -4.77 4.49 5.95
N ALA A 467 -5.92 4.56 6.62
CA ALA A 467 -6.77 3.40 6.88
C ALA A 467 -8.24 3.84 7.02
N SER A 468 -9.15 2.89 7.16
CA SER A 468 -10.58 3.14 7.33
C SER A 468 -11.11 2.35 8.52
N PHE A 469 -10.68 2.74 9.74
CA PHE A 469 -11.06 2.08 10.98
C PHE A 469 -12.47 2.42 11.45
N THR A 470 -12.98 1.63 12.39
CA THR A 470 -14.31 1.83 12.99
C THR A 470 -14.48 3.26 13.52
N LYS A 471 -15.53 3.95 13.05
CA LYS A 471 -15.84 5.33 13.45
C LYS A 471 -16.28 5.42 14.91
N PRO A 472 -16.00 6.54 15.61
CA PRO A 472 -16.73 6.89 16.83
C PRO A 472 -18.23 6.96 16.57
N ALA A 473 -19.07 6.53 17.55
CA ALA A 473 -20.52 6.56 17.42
C ALA A 473 -21.16 7.12 18.69
N GLY A 474 -21.75 8.32 18.61
CA GLY A 474 -22.26 9.03 19.79
C GLY A 474 -21.15 9.31 20.80
N ASP A 475 -21.31 8.83 22.02
CA ASP A 475 -20.29 8.96 23.11
C ASP A 475 -19.25 7.83 23.08
N LEU A 476 -19.36 6.85 22.17
CA LEU A 476 -18.39 5.77 22.04
C LEU A 476 -17.20 6.25 21.21
N PRO A 477 -15.95 6.08 21.70
CA PRO A 477 -14.76 6.34 20.91
C PRO A 477 -14.63 5.31 19.77
N SER A 478 -13.68 5.51 18.87
CA SER A 478 -13.28 4.49 17.90
C SER A 478 -12.72 3.28 18.65
N LEU A 479 -13.47 2.18 18.65
CA LEU A 479 -13.09 0.90 19.26
C LEU A 479 -12.75 -0.09 18.15
N LEU A 480 -11.47 -0.43 18.07
CA LEU A 480 -10.92 -1.26 16.98
C LEU A 480 -11.21 -2.75 17.20
N THR A 481 -11.29 -3.48 16.10
CA THR A 481 -11.12 -4.94 16.11
C THR A 481 -9.64 -5.30 16.31
N ILE A 482 -9.35 -6.56 16.59
CA ILE A 482 -7.96 -7.06 16.62
C ILE A 482 -7.30 -6.88 15.25
N ASP A 483 -8.03 -7.11 14.16
CA ASP A 483 -7.51 -6.98 12.79
C ASP A 483 -7.22 -5.51 12.44
N GLU A 484 -8.08 -4.57 12.85
CA GLU A 484 -7.80 -3.13 12.70
C GLU A 484 -6.57 -2.70 13.52
N ALA A 485 -6.39 -3.25 14.72
CA ALA A 485 -5.19 -2.98 15.52
C ALA A 485 -3.92 -3.55 14.86
N ARG A 486 -3.98 -4.77 14.29
CA ARG A 486 -2.87 -5.33 13.50
C ARG A 486 -2.57 -4.49 12.28
N THR A 487 -3.60 -4.05 11.55
CA THR A 487 -3.44 -3.17 10.39
C THR A 487 -2.73 -1.86 10.75
N MET A 488 -3.05 -1.25 11.91
CA MET A 488 -2.35 -0.05 12.38
C MET A 488 -0.84 -0.31 12.57
N TYR A 489 -0.48 -1.45 13.15
CA TYR A 489 0.92 -1.84 13.34
C TYR A 489 1.60 -2.17 12.01
N HIS A 490 0.89 -2.84 11.10
CA HIS A 490 1.34 -3.15 9.74
C HIS A 490 1.75 -1.88 8.99
N GLU A 491 0.82 -0.93 8.84
CA GLU A 491 1.09 0.32 8.13
C GLU A 491 2.21 1.14 8.81
N PHE A 492 2.30 1.04 10.13
CA PHE A 492 3.40 1.70 10.84
C PHE A 492 4.75 0.97 10.63
N GLY A 493 4.75 -0.33 10.37
CA GLY A 493 5.96 -1.06 9.96
C GLY A 493 6.54 -0.51 8.65
N HIS A 494 5.70 -0.24 7.65
CA HIS A 494 6.10 0.49 6.45
C HIS A 494 6.58 1.92 6.77
N ALA A 495 5.87 2.62 7.66
CA ALA A 495 6.29 3.97 8.09
C ALA A 495 7.67 3.95 8.76
N LEU A 496 7.99 2.93 9.57
CA LEU A 496 9.33 2.74 10.13
C LEU A 496 10.38 2.56 9.05
N HIS A 497 10.10 1.79 8.00
CA HIS A 497 11.01 1.61 6.88
C HIS A 497 11.32 2.94 6.19
N GLY A 498 10.30 3.80 5.99
CA GLY A 498 10.46 5.14 5.44
C GLY A 498 11.17 6.12 6.40
N LEU A 499 10.84 6.10 7.70
CA LEU A 499 11.36 7.03 8.69
C LEU A 499 12.81 6.75 9.13
N LEU A 500 13.17 5.46 9.24
CA LEU A 500 14.47 5.03 9.76
C LEU A 500 15.54 4.92 8.68
N THR A 501 15.17 4.90 7.39
CA THR A 501 16.14 4.79 6.31
C THR A 501 17.26 5.81 6.43
N GLN A 502 18.49 5.39 6.15
CA GLN A 502 19.70 6.22 6.17
C GLN A 502 20.31 6.36 4.77
N CYS A 503 19.58 5.99 3.72
CA CYS A 503 20.04 6.11 2.36
C CYS A 503 20.31 7.57 1.99
N LYS A 504 21.40 7.80 1.25
CA LYS A 504 21.76 9.12 0.72
C LYS A 504 20.95 9.50 -0.50
N TYR A 505 20.59 8.49 -1.30
CA TYR A 505 19.93 8.67 -2.58
C TYR A 505 18.45 8.28 -2.47
N LYS A 506 17.54 9.16 -2.95
CA LYS A 506 16.09 8.92 -2.86
C LYS A 506 15.66 7.68 -3.63
N GLY A 507 16.33 7.38 -4.75
CA GLY A 507 15.97 6.26 -5.61
C GLY A 507 16.11 4.87 -4.95
N VAL A 508 16.85 4.73 -3.85
CA VAL A 508 17.00 3.49 -3.07
C VAL A 508 16.57 3.63 -1.62
N SER A 509 15.82 4.69 -1.30
CA SER A 509 15.43 5.05 0.06
C SER A 509 14.15 4.34 0.51
N GLY A 510 14.05 4.07 1.80
CA GLY A 510 12.82 3.59 2.44
C GLY A 510 12.22 2.34 1.79
N THR A 511 11.00 2.46 1.32
CA THR A 511 10.25 1.36 0.68
C THR A 511 10.62 1.11 -0.79
N SER A 512 11.64 1.80 -1.33
CA SER A 512 12.19 1.55 -2.69
C SER A 512 13.03 0.27 -2.75
N VAL A 513 12.41 -0.86 -2.46
CA VAL A 513 12.99 -2.22 -2.37
C VAL A 513 12.30 -3.17 -3.35
N ALA A 514 12.77 -4.41 -3.45
CA ALA A 514 12.07 -5.45 -4.20
C ALA A 514 10.64 -5.63 -3.64
N GLN A 515 9.65 -5.81 -4.54
CA GLN A 515 8.23 -5.88 -4.19
C GLN A 515 7.93 -6.99 -3.18
N ASP A 516 8.60 -8.13 -3.28
CA ASP A 516 8.43 -9.27 -2.38
C ASP A 516 9.29 -9.20 -1.10
N PHE A 517 9.96 -8.05 -0.87
CA PHE A 517 10.63 -7.72 0.38
C PHE A 517 9.92 -6.61 1.17
N VAL A 518 9.14 -5.77 0.48
CA VAL A 518 8.56 -4.54 1.05
C VAL A 518 7.64 -4.80 2.24
N GLU A 519 6.98 -5.97 2.28
CA GLU A 519 6.05 -6.35 3.37
C GLU A 519 6.75 -6.91 4.62
N LEU A 520 8.06 -7.21 4.59
CA LEU A 520 8.75 -7.70 5.78
C LEU A 520 8.68 -6.72 6.98
N PRO A 521 8.95 -5.41 6.82
CA PRO A 521 8.85 -4.46 7.93
C PRO A 521 7.43 -4.26 8.46
N SER A 522 6.41 -4.38 7.60
CA SER A 522 5.01 -4.21 7.98
C SER A 522 4.47 -5.43 8.72
N GLN A 523 4.61 -6.61 8.14
CA GLN A 523 4.07 -7.84 8.68
C GLN A 523 4.71 -8.23 10.02
N ILE A 524 6.03 -8.01 10.16
CA ILE A 524 6.70 -8.33 11.43
C ILE A 524 6.13 -7.50 12.60
N MET A 525 5.71 -6.25 12.35
CA MET A 525 5.13 -5.39 13.39
C MET A 525 3.77 -5.90 13.89
N GLU A 526 3.01 -6.62 13.08
CA GLU A 526 1.72 -7.20 13.48
C GLU A 526 1.83 -8.15 14.67
N HIS A 527 2.96 -8.83 14.81
CA HIS A 527 3.19 -9.76 15.92
C HIS A 527 3.20 -9.06 17.28
N TRP A 528 3.71 -7.82 17.36
CA TRP A 528 3.68 -7.05 18.61
C TRP A 528 2.27 -6.61 18.99
N ALA A 529 1.41 -6.28 18.01
CA ALA A 529 0.06 -5.79 18.28
C ALA A 529 -0.74 -6.67 19.23
N VAL A 530 -0.57 -7.97 19.14
CA VAL A 530 -1.35 -8.98 19.89
C VAL A 530 -0.52 -9.81 20.87
N SER A 531 0.77 -9.52 21.02
CA SER A 531 1.60 -10.21 22.02
C SER A 531 1.09 -9.94 23.44
N PRO A 532 1.01 -10.93 24.35
CA PRO A 532 0.53 -10.75 25.73
C PRO A 532 1.23 -9.65 26.49
N GLU A 533 2.55 -9.54 26.35
CA GLU A 533 3.34 -8.48 26.98
C GLU A 533 2.92 -7.10 26.50
N VAL A 534 2.66 -6.93 25.22
CA VAL A 534 2.27 -5.65 24.60
C VAL A 534 0.81 -5.31 24.91
N LEU A 535 -0.09 -6.30 24.89
CA LEU A 535 -1.49 -6.10 25.29
C LEU A 535 -1.59 -5.55 26.71
N LYS A 536 -0.78 -6.05 27.65
CA LYS A 536 -0.71 -5.52 29.02
C LYS A 536 -0.26 -4.07 29.11
N MET A 537 0.50 -3.58 28.13
CA MET A 537 0.97 -2.19 28.12
C MET A 537 -0.13 -1.23 27.69
N TYR A 538 -0.92 -1.56 26.67
CA TYR A 538 -1.85 -0.61 26.07
C TYR A 538 -3.34 -0.94 26.21
N ALA A 539 -3.71 -2.22 26.22
CA ALA A 539 -5.11 -2.61 26.19
C ALA A 539 -5.82 -2.30 27.50
N LYS A 540 -6.50 -1.16 27.55
CA LYS A 540 -7.24 -0.66 28.71
C LYS A 540 -8.68 -0.37 28.34
N HIS A 541 -9.59 -0.77 29.21
CA HIS A 541 -11.02 -0.49 29.02
C HIS A 541 -11.26 1.02 28.88
N TYR A 542 -11.92 1.43 27.78
CA TYR A 542 -12.05 2.84 27.40
C TYR A 542 -12.74 3.73 28.45
N GLN A 543 -13.64 3.17 29.28
CA GLN A 543 -14.33 3.89 30.36
C GLN A 543 -13.62 3.74 31.71
N THR A 544 -13.39 2.49 32.16
CA THR A 544 -12.86 2.22 33.52
C THR A 544 -11.36 2.37 33.61
N ARG A 545 -10.65 2.34 32.48
CA ARG A 545 -9.18 2.34 32.35
C ARG A 545 -8.51 1.12 32.97
N GLU A 546 -9.29 0.11 33.35
CA GLU A 546 -8.77 -1.17 33.84
C GLU A 546 -8.04 -1.89 32.67
N ALA A 547 -6.90 -2.50 32.99
CA ALA A 547 -6.15 -3.28 32.03
C ALA A 547 -6.94 -4.51 31.58
N ILE A 548 -6.73 -4.95 30.35
CA ILE A 548 -7.30 -6.19 29.83
C ILE A 548 -6.97 -7.37 30.76
N PRO A 549 -7.97 -8.19 31.17
CA PRO A 549 -7.74 -9.32 32.05
C PRO A 549 -6.84 -10.39 31.40
N ASP A 550 -5.97 -11.03 32.18
CA ASP A 550 -5.12 -12.14 31.71
C ASP A 550 -5.95 -13.28 31.08
N SER A 551 -7.18 -13.48 31.56
CA SER A 551 -8.11 -14.46 30.97
C SER A 551 -8.53 -14.12 29.55
N LEU A 552 -8.71 -12.84 29.20
CA LEU A 552 -9.00 -12.41 27.83
C LEU A 552 -7.76 -12.52 26.95
N ILE A 553 -6.58 -12.17 27.47
CA ILE A 553 -5.31 -12.34 26.74
C ILE A 553 -5.11 -13.82 26.39
N ALA A 554 -5.27 -14.73 27.33
CA ALA A 554 -5.17 -16.17 27.07
C ALA A 554 -6.19 -16.65 26.04
N LYS A 555 -7.40 -16.10 26.00
CA LYS A 555 -8.40 -16.41 24.99
C LYS A 555 -7.99 -15.89 23.61
N ILE A 556 -7.40 -14.68 23.50
CA ILE A 556 -6.86 -14.12 22.26
C ILE A 556 -5.75 -15.01 21.73
N GLU A 557 -4.81 -15.46 22.58
CA GLU A 557 -3.74 -16.39 22.16
C GLU A 557 -4.29 -17.73 21.69
N ASN A 558 -5.23 -18.32 22.44
CA ASN A 558 -5.81 -19.63 22.10
C ASN A 558 -6.58 -19.63 20.77
N GLN A 559 -7.12 -18.48 20.35
CA GLN A 559 -7.81 -18.34 19.06
C GLN A 559 -6.89 -17.98 17.88
N ALA A 560 -5.59 -17.78 18.11
CA ALA A 560 -4.68 -17.30 17.05
C ALA A 560 -4.69 -18.16 15.77
N LEU A 561 -4.97 -19.45 15.92
CA LEU A 561 -5.10 -20.39 14.79
C LEU A 561 -6.55 -20.59 14.32
N PHE A 562 -7.50 -19.86 14.91
CA PHE A 562 -8.90 -19.95 14.50
C PHE A 562 -9.11 -19.36 13.10
N ASN A 563 -9.89 -20.07 12.28
CA ASN A 563 -10.25 -19.63 10.92
C ASN A 563 -9.05 -19.45 9.97
N GLN A 564 -7.89 -20.00 10.29
CA GLN A 564 -6.68 -19.87 9.46
C GLN A 564 -6.79 -20.64 8.13
N GLY A 565 -7.59 -21.71 8.07
CA GLY A 565 -7.91 -22.39 6.83
C GLY A 565 -8.62 -21.45 5.85
N PHE A 566 -9.64 -20.73 6.31
CA PHE A 566 -10.35 -19.72 5.52
C PHE A 566 -9.43 -18.59 5.08
N MET A 567 -8.79 -17.92 6.04
CA MET A 567 -7.98 -16.72 5.79
C MET A 567 -6.82 -17.00 4.83
N THR A 568 -6.14 -18.14 5.01
CA THR A 568 -5.04 -18.54 4.13
C THR A 568 -5.56 -18.92 2.73
N THR A 569 -6.69 -19.63 2.65
CA THR A 569 -7.26 -20.03 1.35
C THR A 569 -7.73 -18.85 0.53
N GLU A 570 -8.43 -17.88 1.12
CA GLU A 570 -8.88 -16.68 0.38
C GLU A 570 -7.70 -15.85 -0.14
N LEU A 571 -6.63 -15.70 0.67
CA LEU A 571 -5.41 -14.98 0.30
C LEU A 571 -4.66 -15.69 -0.83
N LEU A 572 -4.42 -17.01 -0.69
CA LEU A 572 -3.75 -17.80 -1.71
C LEU A 572 -4.56 -17.86 -3.02
N ALA A 573 -5.90 -17.93 -2.94
CA ALA A 573 -6.76 -17.90 -4.13
C ALA A 573 -6.56 -16.61 -4.92
N ALA A 574 -6.48 -15.46 -4.25
CA ALA A 574 -6.22 -14.17 -4.90
C ALA A 574 -4.78 -14.10 -5.47
N ALA A 575 -3.77 -14.58 -4.72
CA ALA A 575 -2.38 -14.57 -5.18
C ALA A 575 -2.15 -15.48 -6.39
N ILE A 576 -2.76 -16.67 -6.39
CA ILE A 576 -2.70 -17.61 -7.54
C ILE A 576 -3.46 -17.01 -8.72
N LEU A 577 -4.63 -16.39 -8.50
CA LEU A 577 -5.40 -15.75 -9.54
C LEU A 577 -4.61 -14.63 -10.24
N ASP A 578 -3.97 -13.75 -9.47
CA ASP A 578 -3.09 -12.71 -10.00
C ASP A 578 -1.95 -13.31 -10.84
N MET A 579 -1.21 -14.24 -10.26
CA MET A 579 -0.05 -14.82 -10.94
C MET A 579 -0.45 -15.57 -12.23
N GLU A 580 -1.47 -16.40 -12.19
CA GLU A 580 -1.92 -17.18 -13.34
C GLU A 580 -2.49 -16.30 -14.46
N MET A 581 -3.20 -15.19 -14.14
CA MET A 581 -3.64 -14.22 -15.16
C MET A 581 -2.46 -13.56 -15.86
N HIS A 582 -1.39 -13.25 -15.14
CA HIS A 582 -0.21 -12.59 -15.69
C HIS A 582 0.82 -13.58 -16.31
N CYS A 583 0.66 -14.88 -16.07
CA CYS A 583 1.39 -15.95 -16.78
C CYS A 583 0.81 -16.30 -18.16
N LEU A 584 -0.32 -15.73 -18.54
CA LEU A 584 -0.91 -15.96 -19.87
C LEU A 584 0.06 -15.52 -20.98
N THR A 585 0.19 -16.35 -22.01
CA THR A 585 1.01 -16.09 -23.20
C THR A 585 0.18 -15.68 -24.42
N THR A 586 -1.15 -15.75 -24.32
CA THR A 586 -2.12 -15.31 -25.32
C THR A 586 -3.41 -14.87 -24.66
N MET A 587 -4.10 -13.93 -25.28
CA MET A 587 -5.44 -13.48 -24.87
C MET A 587 -6.55 -14.06 -25.75
N GLU A 588 -6.23 -15.00 -26.62
CA GLU A 588 -7.22 -15.65 -27.49
C GLU A 588 -8.25 -16.43 -26.67
N GLY A 589 -9.52 -16.11 -26.86
CA GLY A 589 -10.61 -16.74 -26.11
C GLY A 589 -10.69 -16.40 -24.62
N PHE A 590 -9.87 -15.46 -24.12
CA PHE A 590 -9.88 -15.07 -22.72
C PHE A 590 -11.18 -14.36 -22.34
N ASP A 591 -11.84 -14.88 -21.31
CA ASP A 591 -12.95 -14.25 -20.59
C ASP A 591 -12.63 -14.21 -19.08
N VAL A 592 -12.77 -13.03 -18.49
CA VAL A 592 -12.35 -12.76 -17.09
C VAL A 592 -13.05 -13.68 -16.09
N LEU A 593 -14.37 -13.81 -16.20
CA LEU A 593 -15.16 -14.59 -15.23
C LEU A 593 -14.99 -16.08 -15.43
N GLN A 594 -14.90 -16.52 -16.71
CA GLN A 594 -14.69 -17.92 -17.02
C GLN A 594 -13.30 -18.38 -16.60
N PHE A 595 -12.29 -17.56 -16.79
CA PHE A 595 -10.91 -17.85 -16.34
C PHE A 595 -10.86 -18.01 -14.82
N GLU A 596 -11.38 -17.02 -14.08
CA GLU A 596 -11.44 -17.07 -12.61
C GLU A 596 -12.16 -18.34 -12.15
N LYS A 597 -13.34 -18.62 -12.72
CA LYS A 597 -14.12 -19.81 -12.36
C LYS A 597 -13.36 -21.10 -12.64
N GLN A 598 -12.78 -21.26 -13.82
CA GLN A 598 -12.03 -22.47 -14.20
C GLN A 598 -10.80 -22.67 -13.32
N LEU A 599 -10.11 -21.59 -12.96
CA LEU A 599 -8.95 -21.67 -12.06
C LEU A 599 -9.39 -22.08 -10.64
N MET A 600 -10.43 -21.49 -10.10
CA MET A 600 -10.95 -21.84 -8.78
C MET A 600 -11.49 -23.28 -8.73
N ASP A 601 -12.16 -23.72 -9.79
CA ASP A 601 -12.62 -25.13 -9.93
C ASP A 601 -11.40 -26.11 -9.98
N LYS A 602 -10.36 -25.76 -10.74
CA LYS A 602 -9.11 -26.54 -10.81
C LYS A 602 -8.42 -26.64 -9.46
N LEU A 603 -8.42 -25.56 -8.68
CA LEU A 603 -7.87 -25.53 -7.33
C LEU A 603 -8.73 -26.31 -6.32
N GLY A 604 -9.97 -26.65 -6.66
CA GLY A 604 -10.92 -27.28 -5.76
C GLY A 604 -11.35 -26.35 -4.63
N LEU A 605 -11.40 -25.04 -4.90
CA LEU A 605 -11.91 -24.02 -3.95
C LEU A 605 -13.37 -24.35 -3.63
N ILE A 606 -13.68 -24.37 -2.34
CA ILE A 606 -15.05 -24.66 -1.87
C ILE A 606 -15.97 -23.44 -2.10
N PRO A 607 -17.27 -23.64 -2.38
CA PRO A 607 -18.19 -22.55 -2.71
C PRO A 607 -18.41 -21.57 -1.55
N GLN A 608 -18.06 -21.93 -0.34
CA GLN A 608 -18.16 -21.08 0.84
C GLN A 608 -17.04 -20.03 0.93
N ILE A 609 -16.02 -20.12 0.10
CA ILE A 609 -14.88 -19.19 0.09
C ILE A 609 -14.74 -18.60 -1.31
N ALA A 610 -14.68 -17.27 -1.40
CA ALA A 610 -14.26 -16.56 -2.60
C ALA A 610 -12.77 -16.15 -2.46
N PRO A 611 -12.04 -15.91 -3.56
CA PRO A 611 -10.76 -15.21 -3.48
C PRO A 611 -10.93 -13.89 -2.73
N ARG A 612 -9.96 -13.50 -1.92
CA ARG A 612 -9.96 -12.26 -1.13
C ARG A 612 -10.28 -11.03 -1.97
N TYR A 613 -9.79 -11.03 -3.20
CA TYR A 613 -10.18 -10.11 -4.27
C TYR A 613 -10.54 -10.92 -5.51
N ARG A 614 -11.71 -10.66 -6.08
CA ARG A 614 -12.09 -11.22 -7.37
C ARG A 614 -11.57 -10.32 -8.49
N SER A 615 -11.43 -10.87 -9.68
CA SER A 615 -10.82 -10.22 -10.84
C SER A 615 -11.34 -8.79 -11.09
N THR A 616 -12.64 -8.53 -10.90
CA THR A 616 -13.30 -7.27 -11.27
C THR A 616 -13.14 -6.13 -10.27
N TYR A 617 -12.62 -6.40 -9.07
CA TYR A 617 -12.36 -5.37 -8.05
C TYR A 617 -10.98 -5.52 -7.37
N PHE A 618 -10.06 -6.17 -8.05
CA PHE A 618 -8.70 -6.41 -7.55
C PHE A 618 -7.81 -5.18 -7.78
N ASN A 619 -8.02 -4.12 -7.02
CA ASN A 619 -7.27 -2.85 -7.19
C ASN A 619 -5.76 -3.01 -7.06
N HIS A 620 -5.25 -3.93 -6.22
CA HIS A 620 -3.82 -4.18 -6.06
C HIS A 620 -3.11 -4.42 -7.39
N ILE A 621 -3.73 -5.21 -8.28
CA ILE A 621 -3.12 -5.53 -9.58
C ILE A 621 -3.23 -4.38 -10.60
N MET A 622 -3.92 -3.29 -10.27
CA MET A 622 -3.91 -2.08 -11.11
C MET A 622 -2.73 -1.16 -10.77
N GLY A 623 -2.17 -1.29 -9.59
CA GLY A 623 -0.96 -0.60 -9.13
C GLY A 623 0.29 -1.49 -9.15
N GLY A 624 1.14 -1.35 -8.15
CA GLY A 624 2.44 -2.03 -8.04
C GLY A 624 2.39 -3.54 -7.82
N TYR A 625 1.22 -4.14 -7.52
CA TYR A 625 1.06 -5.56 -7.21
C TYR A 625 0.60 -6.43 -8.39
N ALA A 626 0.73 -5.96 -9.64
CA ALA A 626 0.47 -6.77 -10.83
C ALA A 626 1.49 -7.91 -10.95
N ALA A 627 1.03 -9.17 -11.00
CA ALA A 627 1.87 -10.36 -10.81
C ALA A 627 2.70 -10.29 -9.52
N GLY A 628 2.22 -9.56 -8.52
CA GLY A 628 2.95 -9.20 -7.31
C GLY A 628 2.21 -9.51 -6.02
N TYR A 629 0.96 -9.97 -6.07
CA TYR A 629 0.18 -10.23 -4.86
C TYR A 629 0.72 -11.41 -4.02
N TYR A 630 1.51 -12.29 -4.62
CA TYR A 630 2.26 -13.32 -3.91
C TYR A 630 3.24 -12.77 -2.87
N SER A 631 3.63 -11.49 -3.00
CA SER A 631 4.61 -10.83 -2.14
C SER A 631 4.21 -10.86 -0.66
N TYR A 632 2.90 -10.82 -0.34
CA TYR A 632 2.40 -10.94 1.03
C TYR A 632 2.81 -12.29 1.66
N ILE A 633 2.64 -13.39 0.96
CA ILE A 633 3.03 -14.73 1.44
C ILE A 633 4.55 -14.92 1.39
N TRP A 634 5.21 -14.38 0.37
CA TRP A 634 6.67 -14.42 0.28
C TRP A 634 7.32 -13.69 1.46
N ALA A 635 6.88 -12.48 1.73
CA ALA A 635 7.38 -11.68 2.85
C ALA A 635 6.96 -12.25 4.21
N GLU A 636 5.79 -12.89 4.33
CA GLU A 636 5.38 -13.57 5.56
C GLU A 636 6.28 -14.74 5.93
N ARG A 637 6.86 -15.41 4.93
CA ARG A 637 7.94 -16.38 5.19
C ARG A 637 9.17 -15.71 5.80
N LEU A 638 9.48 -14.48 5.37
CA LEU A 638 10.59 -13.70 5.94
C LEU A 638 10.25 -13.21 7.36
N ASP A 639 9.07 -12.61 7.55
CA ASP A 639 8.68 -11.99 8.80
C ASP A 639 8.54 -12.99 9.94
N THR A 640 7.85 -14.12 9.69
CA THR A 640 7.62 -15.15 10.71
C THR A 640 8.92 -15.78 11.19
N ASP A 641 9.88 -16.01 10.28
CA ASP A 641 11.22 -16.50 10.65
C ASP A 641 12.06 -15.41 11.33
N ALA A 642 11.95 -14.14 10.88
CA ALA A 642 12.60 -13.00 11.52
C ALA A 642 12.09 -12.77 12.95
N PHE A 643 10.77 -12.93 13.17
CA PHE A 643 10.17 -12.78 14.50
C PHE A 643 10.59 -13.89 15.47
N GLU A 644 10.94 -15.09 14.99
CA GLU A 644 11.54 -16.13 15.85
C GLU A 644 12.81 -15.63 16.55
N ALA A 645 13.63 -14.75 15.93
CA ALA A 645 14.79 -14.17 16.60
C ALA A 645 14.39 -13.34 17.85
N PHE A 646 13.28 -12.60 17.78
CA PHE A 646 12.76 -11.88 18.95
C PHE A 646 12.15 -12.80 20.00
N LYS A 647 11.56 -13.92 19.61
CA LYS A 647 11.09 -14.94 20.57
C LYS A 647 12.24 -15.64 21.27
N GLU A 648 13.32 -15.93 20.54
CA GLU A 648 14.53 -16.60 21.06
C GLU A 648 15.27 -15.74 22.09
N HIS A 649 15.36 -14.41 21.90
CA HIS A 649 16.13 -13.50 22.71
C HIS A 649 15.31 -12.60 23.65
N GLY A 650 14.02 -12.43 23.36
CA GLY A 650 13.09 -11.55 24.08
C GLY A 650 12.51 -10.47 23.16
N LEU A 651 11.19 -10.20 23.31
CA LEU A 651 10.44 -9.30 22.41
C LEU A 651 11.03 -7.89 22.27
N PHE A 652 11.78 -7.44 23.27
CA PHE A 652 12.42 -6.12 23.32
C PHE A 652 13.94 -6.21 23.53
N ASP A 653 14.56 -7.34 23.12
CA ASP A 653 16.02 -7.48 23.16
C ASP A 653 16.67 -6.42 22.26
N GLN A 654 17.50 -5.58 22.86
CA GLN A 654 18.10 -4.42 22.17
C GLN A 654 19.11 -4.81 21.11
N ALA A 655 19.77 -5.96 21.26
CA ALA A 655 20.73 -6.43 20.26
C ALA A 655 20.00 -6.86 18.99
N THR A 656 18.92 -7.64 19.13
CA THR A 656 18.05 -8.08 18.03
C THR A 656 17.38 -6.89 17.35
N ALA A 657 16.77 -5.98 18.14
CA ALA A 657 16.11 -4.78 17.61
C ALA A 657 17.11 -3.88 16.85
N THR A 658 18.29 -3.64 17.41
CA THR A 658 19.35 -2.87 16.74
C THR A 658 19.83 -3.53 15.45
N SER A 659 19.96 -4.87 15.45
CA SER A 659 20.35 -5.62 14.25
C SER A 659 19.28 -5.51 13.17
N PHE A 660 17.99 -5.67 13.50
CA PHE A 660 16.89 -5.50 12.56
C PHE A 660 16.82 -4.08 12.00
N ARG A 661 16.90 -3.07 12.87
CA ARG A 661 16.95 -1.67 12.46
C ARG A 661 18.08 -1.40 11.47
N LYS A 662 19.33 -1.77 11.81
CA LYS A 662 20.51 -1.45 11.01
C LYS A 662 20.63 -2.22 9.71
N ASN A 663 20.18 -3.48 9.69
CA ASN A 663 20.35 -4.36 8.54
C ASN A 663 19.12 -4.39 7.61
N ILE A 664 17.93 -4.02 8.11
CA ILE A 664 16.69 -4.00 7.34
C ILE A 664 16.15 -2.57 7.19
N LEU A 665 15.70 -1.93 8.30
CA LEU A 665 14.96 -0.68 8.24
C LEU A 665 15.77 0.52 7.75
N GLU A 666 17.06 0.60 8.09
CA GLU A 666 17.93 1.71 7.68
C GLU A 666 18.46 1.56 6.24
N LYS A 667 18.32 0.38 5.63
CA LYS A 667 18.98 0.04 4.36
C LYS A 667 18.19 0.36 3.11
N GLY A 668 16.87 0.38 3.17
CA GLY A 668 16.08 0.52 1.94
C GLY A 668 16.55 -0.46 0.86
N GLY A 669 16.62 0.00 -0.38
CA GLY A 669 17.10 -0.76 -1.55
C GLY A 669 18.62 -0.65 -1.80
N SER A 670 19.41 -0.30 -0.79
CA SER A 670 20.86 -0.05 -0.94
C SER A 670 21.75 -1.29 -0.96
N ASP A 671 21.17 -2.50 -0.83
CA ASP A 671 21.91 -3.78 -0.93
C ASP A 671 20.92 -4.90 -1.32
N ASP A 672 21.45 -6.11 -1.62
CA ASP A 672 20.64 -7.29 -1.91
C ASP A 672 19.73 -7.66 -0.72
N PRO A 673 18.40 -7.78 -0.92
CA PRO A 673 17.46 -8.01 0.17
C PRO A 673 17.70 -9.34 0.91
N MET A 674 18.11 -10.42 0.21
CA MET A 674 18.43 -11.69 0.86
C MET A 674 19.72 -11.59 1.68
N LYS A 675 20.72 -10.86 1.19
CA LYS A 675 21.94 -10.59 1.95
C LYS A 675 21.66 -9.78 3.21
N LEU A 676 20.81 -8.76 3.14
CA LEU A 676 20.37 -7.97 4.29
C LEU A 676 19.66 -8.87 5.32
N TYR A 677 18.74 -9.72 4.85
CA TYR A 677 18.03 -10.67 5.68
C TYR A 677 18.98 -11.65 6.39
N VAL A 678 19.88 -12.30 5.64
CA VAL A 678 20.85 -13.25 6.19
C VAL A 678 21.82 -12.56 7.17
N THR A 679 22.17 -11.30 6.93
CA THR A 679 22.99 -10.51 7.87
C THR A 679 22.27 -10.29 9.20
N PHE A 680 20.95 -10.10 9.18
CA PHE A 680 20.11 -10.00 10.38
C PHE A 680 19.91 -11.37 11.05
N ARG A 681 19.44 -12.37 10.31
CA ARG A 681 18.93 -13.66 10.85
C ARG A 681 20.03 -14.73 10.99
N GLY A 682 21.12 -14.63 10.23
CA GLY A 682 22.20 -15.60 10.18
C GLY A 682 21.99 -16.78 9.22
N ALA A 683 20.80 -16.88 8.60
CA ALA A 683 20.45 -17.94 7.65
C ALA A 683 19.35 -17.44 6.69
N GLU A 684 19.12 -18.16 5.59
CA GLU A 684 17.96 -17.97 4.74
C GLU A 684 16.65 -18.33 5.47
N PRO A 685 15.51 -17.69 5.14
CA PRO A 685 14.24 -17.87 5.86
C PRO A 685 13.70 -19.30 5.72
N SER A 686 13.28 -19.87 6.83
CA SER A 686 12.62 -21.17 6.90
C SER A 686 11.14 -21.05 6.50
N LEU A 687 10.56 -22.10 5.93
CA LEU A 687 9.12 -22.22 5.73
C LEU A 687 8.39 -22.70 6.99
N ASP A 688 9.10 -23.34 7.92
CA ASP A 688 8.49 -23.96 9.10
C ASP A 688 7.81 -22.95 10.03
N ALA A 689 8.38 -21.74 10.17
CA ALA A 689 7.79 -20.67 10.97
C ALA A 689 6.42 -20.25 10.41
N LEU A 690 6.34 -20.03 9.10
CA LEU A 690 5.09 -19.68 8.40
C LEU A 690 4.03 -20.77 8.56
N LEU A 691 4.39 -22.04 8.31
CA LEU A 691 3.46 -23.18 8.44
C LEU A 691 2.89 -23.27 9.86
N LYS A 692 3.73 -23.06 10.88
CA LYS A 692 3.34 -23.06 12.29
C LYS A 692 2.42 -21.89 12.62
N THR A 693 2.78 -20.70 12.21
CA THR A 693 2.00 -19.46 12.48
C THR A 693 0.61 -19.54 11.86
N ARG A 694 0.49 -20.18 10.68
CA ARG A 694 -0.79 -20.40 10.02
C ARG A 694 -1.50 -21.71 10.38
N GLY A 695 -0.96 -22.48 11.34
CA GLY A 695 -1.57 -23.76 11.74
C GLY A 695 -1.71 -24.75 10.60
N LEU A 696 -0.81 -24.71 9.63
CA LEU A 696 -0.82 -25.58 8.45
C LEU A 696 -0.01 -26.86 8.68
N LYS A 697 0.83 -26.89 9.73
CA LYS A 697 1.65 -28.03 10.11
C LYS A 697 1.60 -28.29 11.62
#